data_cde263f64d92c1120c1c7e94fedb5398
#
_entry.id   cde263f64d92c1120c1c7e94fedb5398
#
_cell.length_a   1.000
_cell.length_b   1.000
_cell.length_c   1.000
_cell.angle_alpha   90.00
_cell.angle_beta   90.00
_cell.angle_gamma   90.00
#
_symmetry.space_group_name_H-M   'P 1'
#
loop_
_entity.id
_entity.type
_entity.pdbx_description
1 polymer ?
#
loop_
_entity_poly.entity_id
_entity_poly.type
_entity_poly.pdbx_seq_one_letter_code
_entity_poly.pdbx_strand_id
1 'polypeptide(L)'
;MTENNKLAVSPNAWFAIDRGQSKNPTLALHTVQLKSEQALKHGIADSDWVVVFDTTGHITRIGRILRIRSDLETTTLCFDRILQVEPLIPVGMTSLTLPAKGSFGRIQWKEFIEMLPNTLNTSIAEIPTIEDQTYIRELLQLAVMDDLLGPAAGPNELIVDMGVRDRYLVGKLAPREAAERSSEFPVDPENADDDVGDQIVKSQTTKVHSPKVSGRGEPDVPEEIDAASNQSLVPSSLGMTFCVDGDIDQIELEVRWGRYERSNDHEIYRIRKNKETGVEEQTKVKAWQRFPSGGKITLSLVEGAISPQSLDSSSPEVLIQGTIRPKNENGDRLVTIFLVNTQKEPETNRDAAWVFQPEIIARPVKDAVERSIFRRKPVLDCDGMDPEREALEMIYRNHVEFAVGHGVAVHAEPADNTELATEIRTTVMPQYEVQRTETPGLDPSDRPAMQEMVKSGLLDMQKLATLEVEPLIDALNVLTKDYLDWISEQRASVGIKITGFETQSQIAMDRCKEIHSRLQKGIDTLKLNEKALAAFRFANKAMATQRVRSLYALAKRRGEDTTIESFDIEKNRSWRPFQLAFLLLSIPSLADPNHSDRVQPVNAYADLLWFPTGGGKTEAYLGVAAFTMAIRRMQGNLGGYDSSRGLAVIMRYTLRLLTLQQFQRATALICAMEVLRREALNNGDVSLGLEPFTIGLWVGNKVTPGSTEESHRAIEDARNPGKNHAGTAS
;
A
#
# COMPACT_ATOMS: atom_id res chain seq x y z
N MET A 1 -8.56 24.21 -33.93
CA MET A 1 -8.72 25.58 -33.41
C MET A 1 -10.20 25.92 -33.46
N THR A 2 -10.87 25.77 -32.35
CA THR A 2 -12.13 26.41 -32.00
C THR A 2 -12.19 26.40 -30.48
N GLU A 3 -11.74 27.51 -29.91
CA GLU A 3 -11.92 27.83 -28.51
C GLU A 3 -13.41 27.94 -28.20
N ASN A 4 -13.92 27.01 -27.43
CA ASN A 4 -15.21 27.15 -26.75
C ASN A 4 -15.07 28.25 -25.69
N ASN A 5 -15.59 29.44 -26.00
CA ASN A 5 -15.93 30.49 -25.04
C ASN A 5 -16.94 29.92 -24.01
N LYS A 6 -16.46 29.20 -22.99
CA LYS A 6 -17.21 29.06 -21.73
C LYS A 6 -17.20 30.46 -21.10
N LEU A 7 -18.33 31.14 -21.13
CA LEU A 7 -18.59 32.29 -20.25
C LEU A 7 -18.12 31.91 -18.85
N ALA A 8 -17.08 32.56 -18.37
CA ALA A 8 -16.58 32.37 -17.01
C ALA A 8 -17.68 32.89 -16.07
N VAL A 9 -18.48 31.97 -15.55
CA VAL A 9 -19.42 32.30 -14.49
C VAL A 9 -18.56 32.68 -13.28
N SER A 10 -18.75 33.88 -12.77
CA SER A 10 -18.07 34.32 -11.55
C SER A 10 -18.35 33.33 -10.45
N PRO A 11 -17.34 32.87 -9.70
CA PRO A 11 -17.56 31.92 -8.62
C PRO A 11 -18.49 32.53 -7.58
N ASN A 12 -19.32 31.70 -6.94
CA ASN A 12 -20.16 32.15 -5.83
C ASN A 12 -19.35 32.25 -4.54
N ALA A 13 -19.87 33.02 -3.59
CA ALA A 13 -19.31 33.12 -2.27
C ALA A 13 -20.34 32.66 -1.21
N TRP A 14 -19.84 31.96 -0.20
CA TRP A 14 -20.64 31.35 0.85
C TRP A 14 -20.03 31.65 2.23
N PHE A 15 -20.82 31.55 3.27
CA PHE A 15 -20.31 31.48 4.64
C PHE A 15 -20.62 30.12 5.26
N ALA A 16 -19.75 29.65 6.12
CA ALA A 16 -19.91 28.43 6.88
C ALA A 16 -19.49 28.67 8.35
N ILE A 17 -20.21 28.05 9.30
CA ILE A 17 -19.78 28.05 10.70
C ILE A 17 -19.16 26.70 11.01
N ASP A 18 -17.87 26.71 11.32
CA ASP A 18 -17.13 25.51 11.72
C ASP A 18 -17.47 25.14 13.18
N ARG A 19 -17.93 23.93 13.36
CA ARG A 19 -18.28 23.38 14.68
C ARG A 19 -17.20 22.41 15.20
N GLY A 20 -16.05 22.31 14.55
CA GLY A 20 -14.93 21.49 14.99
C GLY A 20 -15.21 19.99 14.98
N GLN A 21 -16.00 19.49 14.02
CA GLN A 21 -16.45 18.08 14.00
C GLN A 21 -15.45 17.11 13.37
N SER A 22 -14.39 17.58 12.71
CA SER A 22 -13.41 16.66 12.11
C SER A 22 -12.46 16.12 13.17
N LYS A 23 -12.45 14.79 13.33
CA LYS A 23 -11.52 14.08 14.23
C LYS A 23 -10.09 14.04 13.67
N ASN A 24 -9.90 14.26 12.38
CA ASN A 24 -8.58 14.30 11.75
C ASN A 24 -8.03 15.74 11.76
N PRO A 25 -6.95 16.03 12.51
CA PRO A 25 -6.42 17.40 12.64
C PRO A 25 -5.96 18.00 11.31
N THR A 26 -5.42 17.18 10.38
CA THR A 26 -5.01 17.65 9.06
C THR A 26 -6.20 18.05 8.20
N LEU A 27 -7.26 17.24 8.19
CA LEU A 27 -8.49 17.58 7.48
C LEU A 27 -9.20 18.79 8.13
N ALA A 28 -9.19 18.91 9.45
CA ALA A 28 -9.81 20.01 10.16
C ALA A 28 -9.28 21.39 9.74
N LEU A 29 -7.99 21.49 9.40
CA LEU A 29 -7.38 22.75 8.95
C LEU A 29 -7.86 23.17 7.55
N HIS A 30 -8.09 22.21 6.66
CA HIS A 30 -8.29 22.43 5.23
C HIS A 30 -9.69 22.08 4.74
N THR A 31 -10.61 21.73 5.64
CA THR A 31 -12.00 21.39 5.32
C THR A 31 -12.98 22.06 6.25
N VAL A 32 -14.24 22.07 5.85
CA VAL A 32 -15.36 22.44 6.74
C VAL A 32 -16.48 21.42 6.58
N GLN A 33 -17.07 20.98 7.69
CA GLN A 33 -18.19 20.06 7.72
C GLN A 33 -19.50 20.79 7.98
N LEU A 34 -20.50 20.49 7.16
CA LEU A 34 -21.85 21.06 7.19
C LEU A 34 -22.89 19.94 7.31
N LYS A 35 -24.10 20.24 7.78
CA LYS A 35 -25.20 19.29 7.65
C LYS A 35 -25.62 19.16 6.19
N SER A 36 -25.76 17.93 5.68
CA SER A 36 -26.05 17.66 4.27
C SER A 36 -27.30 18.37 3.73
N GLU A 37 -28.37 18.46 4.53
CA GLU A 37 -29.58 19.20 4.14
C GLU A 37 -29.34 20.68 3.80
N GLN A 38 -28.34 21.31 4.40
CA GLN A 38 -28.06 22.73 4.21
C GLN A 38 -27.23 22.98 2.94
N ALA A 39 -26.23 22.13 2.68
CA ALA A 39 -25.36 22.29 1.51
C ALA A 39 -26.07 21.99 0.19
N LEU A 40 -26.87 20.93 0.16
CA LEU A 40 -27.58 20.49 -1.05
C LEU A 40 -28.69 21.45 -1.51
N LYS A 41 -29.34 22.15 -0.57
CA LYS A 41 -30.42 23.12 -0.90
C LYS A 41 -29.93 24.39 -1.59
N HIS A 42 -28.66 24.71 -1.52
CA HIS A 42 -28.15 26.03 -1.92
C HIS A 42 -27.37 26.03 -3.24
N GLY A 43 -27.09 24.85 -3.84
CA GLY A 43 -26.42 24.77 -5.15
C GLY A 43 -24.95 25.22 -5.11
N ILE A 44 -24.24 24.90 -4.03
CA ILE A 44 -22.80 25.09 -3.91
C ILE A 44 -22.05 24.26 -4.92
N ALA A 45 -20.99 24.78 -5.51
CA ALA A 45 -20.23 24.13 -6.57
C ALA A 45 -18.72 24.17 -6.29
N ASP A 46 -17.98 23.29 -6.96
CA ASP A 46 -16.53 23.36 -6.99
C ASP A 46 -16.08 24.73 -7.54
N SER A 47 -14.98 25.22 -7.04
CA SER A 47 -14.43 26.57 -7.31
C SER A 47 -15.15 27.75 -6.65
N ASP A 48 -16.24 27.51 -5.92
CA ASP A 48 -16.86 28.54 -5.08
C ASP A 48 -15.94 28.86 -3.87
N TRP A 49 -16.14 30.07 -3.31
CA TRP A 49 -15.40 30.53 -2.14
C TRP A 49 -16.23 30.44 -0.85
N VAL A 50 -15.56 30.17 0.25
CA VAL A 50 -16.21 30.05 1.56
C VAL A 50 -15.45 30.87 2.61
N VAL A 51 -16.18 31.71 3.34
CA VAL A 51 -15.70 32.35 4.58
C VAL A 51 -16.12 31.48 5.74
N VAL A 52 -15.17 31.03 6.53
CA VAL A 52 -15.40 30.14 7.67
C VAL A 52 -15.36 30.92 8.96
N PHE A 53 -16.42 30.80 9.73
CA PHE A 53 -16.56 31.40 11.06
C PHE A 53 -16.44 30.32 12.14
N ASP A 54 -15.91 30.72 13.30
CA ASP A 54 -16.02 29.91 14.51
C ASP A 54 -17.42 30.03 15.14
N THR A 55 -17.65 29.28 16.20
CA THR A 55 -18.92 29.31 16.95
C THR A 55 -19.15 30.63 17.70
N THR A 56 -18.13 31.47 17.86
CA THR A 56 -18.19 32.80 18.51
C THR A 56 -18.42 33.90 17.49
N GLY A 57 -18.43 33.59 16.19
CA GLY A 57 -18.69 34.54 15.11
C GLY A 57 -17.46 35.28 14.60
N HIS A 58 -16.26 34.75 14.82
CA HIS A 58 -15.03 35.30 14.20
C HIS A 58 -14.69 34.57 12.91
N ILE A 59 -14.22 35.31 11.91
CA ILE A 59 -13.66 34.73 10.69
C ILE A 59 -12.33 34.08 11.06
N THR A 60 -12.25 32.78 10.79
CA THR A 60 -11.05 31.98 11.06
C THR A 60 -10.24 31.74 9.81
N ARG A 61 -10.91 31.52 8.68
CA ARG A 61 -10.27 31.20 7.40
C ARG A 61 -11.18 31.51 6.21
N ILE A 62 -10.56 31.68 5.06
CA ILE A 62 -11.23 31.85 3.76
C ILE A 62 -10.64 30.81 2.82
N GLY A 63 -11.49 29.99 2.19
CA GLY A 63 -11.04 28.92 1.32
C GLY A 63 -11.78 28.85 -0.01
N ARG A 64 -11.11 28.34 -1.05
CA ARG A 64 -11.74 27.99 -2.32
C ARG A 64 -12.03 26.47 -2.34
N ILE A 65 -13.24 26.10 -2.72
CA ILE A 65 -13.67 24.71 -2.76
C ILE A 65 -12.99 24.01 -3.94
N LEU A 66 -12.25 22.94 -3.64
CA LEU A 66 -11.75 22.00 -4.62
C LEU A 66 -12.78 20.90 -4.88
N ARG A 67 -13.42 20.41 -3.81
CA ARG A 67 -14.29 19.24 -3.85
C ARG A 67 -15.35 19.32 -2.76
N ILE A 68 -16.54 18.84 -3.11
CA ILE A 68 -17.67 18.68 -2.21
C ILE A 68 -17.91 17.19 -2.04
N ARG A 69 -17.93 16.71 -0.82
CA ARG A 69 -18.25 15.34 -0.47
C ARG A 69 -19.40 15.29 0.50
N SER A 70 -20.47 14.61 0.13
CA SER A 70 -21.67 14.49 0.95
C SER A 70 -21.91 13.04 1.33
N ASP A 71 -22.17 12.79 2.59
CA ASP A 71 -22.81 11.58 3.09
C ASP A 71 -24.26 11.86 3.53
N LEU A 72 -24.88 10.93 4.25
CA LEU A 72 -26.28 11.06 4.68
C LEU A 72 -26.48 12.21 5.70
N GLU A 73 -25.50 12.46 6.53
CA GLU A 73 -25.59 13.39 7.67
C GLU A 73 -24.78 14.67 7.44
N THR A 74 -23.63 14.53 6.77
CA THR A 74 -22.67 15.62 6.63
C THR A 74 -22.24 15.88 5.19
N THR A 75 -21.94 17.12 4.89
CA THR A 75 -21.25 17.53 3.65
C THR A 75 -19.94 18.16 4.03
N THR A 76 -18.85 17.62 3.52
CA THR A 76 -17.50 18.14 3.73
C THR A 76 -17.07 18.95 2.50
N LEU A 77 -16.68 20.20 2.72
CA LEU A 77 -16.08 21.07 1.71
C LEU A 77 -14.56 20.97 1.86
N CYS A 78 -13.88 20.50 0.84
CA CYS A 78 -12.42 20.41 0.79
C CYS A 78 -11.88 21.58 -0.01
N PHE A 79 -10.85 22.27 0.51
CA PHE A 79 -10.27 23.45 -0.12
C PHE A 79 -8.96 23.13 -0.85
N ASP A 80 -8.67 23.84 -1.95
CA ASP A 80 -7.37 23.83 -2.63
C ASP A 80 -6.55 25.11 -2.36
N ARG A 81 -7.22 26.16 -1.93
CA ARG A 81 -6.62 27.42 -1.50
C ARG A 81 -7.20 27.81 -0.17
N ILE A 82 -6.36 28.31 0.72
CA ILE A 82 -6.78 28.73 2.05
C ILE A 82 -5.96 29.91 2.55
N LEU A 83 -6.66 30.86 3.16
CA LEU A 83 -6.08 31.95 3.93
C LEU A 83 -6.53 31.80 5.37
N GLN A 84 -5.60 31.63 6.29
CA GLN A 84 -5.86 31.74 7.71
C GLN A 84 -5.89 33.22 8.10
N VAL A 85 -6.89 33.62 8.86
CA VAL A 85 -7.08 35.02 9.26
C VAL A 85 -6.59 35.21 10.69
N GLU A 86 -5.46 35.90 10.83
CA GLU A 86 -4.86 36.27 12.13
C GLU A 86 -4.50 37.74 12.14
N PRO A 87 -4.94 38.54 13.14
CA PRO A 87 -5.87 38.17 14.24
C PRO A 87 -7.28 37.90 13.71
N LEU A 88 -8.06 37.09 14.45
CA LEU A 88 -9.45 36.76 14.09
C LEU A 88 -10.30 38.05 13.94
N ILE A 89 -11.05 38.13 12.83
CA ILE A 89 -11.90 39.28 12.54
C ILE A 89 -13.31 39.04 13.07
N PRO A 90 -13.83 39.84 14.02
CA PRO A 90 -15.21 39.68 14.49
C PRO A 90 -16.23 40.07 13.41
N VAL A 91 -17.33 39.34 13.35
CA VAL A 91 -18.44 39.59 12.38
C VAL A 91 -18.96 41.04 12.48
N GLY A 92 -18.96 41.63 13.68
CA GLY A 92 -19.40 43.00 13.87
C GLY A 92 -18.57 44.10 13.17
N MET A 93 -17.40 43.72 12.60
CA MET A 93 -16.58 44.58 11.75
C MET A 93 -16.84 44.38 10.25
N THR A 94 -17.73 43.46 9.90
CA THR A 94 -18.13 43.16 8.51
C THR A 94 -19.56 43.64 8.25
N SER A 95 -19.92 43.90 7.03
CA SER A 95 -21.29 44.25 6.63
C SER A 95 -22.26 43.08 6.73
N LEU A 96 -21.76 41.88 7.08
CA LEU A 96 -22.51 40.64 7.11
C LEU A 96 -23.31 40.50 8.42
N THR A 97 -24.61 40.33 8.32
CA THR A 97 -25.46 39.90 9.44
C THR A 97 -25.60 38.40 9.36
N LEU A 98 -24.92 37.62 10.23
CA LEU A 98 -25.10 36.20 10.29
C LEU A 98 -26.55 35.85 10.66
N PRO A 99 -27.23 34.98 9.95
CA PRO A 99 -28.58 34.58 10.27
C PRO A 99 -28.62 33.91 11.66
N ALA A 100 -29.56 34.27 12.49
CA ALA A 100 -29.73 33.73 13.85
C ALA A 100 -30.00 32.21 13.88
N LYS A 101 -30.34 31.63 12.75
CA LYS A 101 -30.54 30.20 12.54
C LYS A 101 -29.93 29.76 11.21
N GLY A 102 -28.77 29.12 11.27
CA GLY A 102 -28.14 28.51 10.09
C GLY A 102 -26.62 28.49 10.22
N SER A 103 -26.02 27.37 9.85
CA SER A 103 -24.55 27.21 9.87
C SER A 103 -23.92 27.42 8.49
N PHE A 104 -24.73 27.72 7.47
CA PHE A 104 -24.28 27.85 6.09
C PHE A 104 -25.25 28.75 5.27
N GLY A 105 -24.73 29.57 4.35
CA GLY A 105 -25.52 30.41 3.48
C GLY A 105 -24.70 31.14 2.42
N ARG A 106 -25.38 31.73 1.45
CA ARG A 106 -24.78 32.49 0.36
C ARG A 106 -24.44 33.92 0.78
N ILE A 107 -23.28 34.43 0.32
CA ILE A 107 -22.84 35.81 0.50
C ILE A 107 -22.82 36.51 -0.86
N GLN A 108 -23.13 37.82 -0.89
CA GLN A 108 -22.93 38.64 -2.08
C GLN A 108 -21.43 38.74 -2.38
N TRP A 109 -21.04 38.63 -3.65
CA TRP A 109 -19.63 38.67 -4.05
C TRP A 109 -18.91 39.94 -3.60
N LYS A 110 -19.61 41.07 -3.61
CA LYS A 110 -19.09 42.34 -3.12
C LYS A 110 -18.76 42.27 -1.63
N GLU A 111 -19.67 41.76 -0.82
CA GLU A 111 -19.47 41.60 0.64
C GLU A 111 -18.32 40.61 0.92
N PHE A 112 -18.18 39.54 0.13
CA PHE A 112 -17.07 38.61 0.23
C PHE A 112 -15.72 39.31 0.00
N ILE A 113 -15.60 40.14 -1.03
CA ILE A 113 -14.38 40.89 -1.33
C ILE A 113 -14.05 41.89 -0.17
N GLU A 114 -15.06 42.53 0.43
CA GLU A 114 -14.89 43.44 1.55
C GLU A 114 -14.41 42.74 2.86
N MET A 115 -14.58 41.39 2.95
CA MET A 115 -14.10 40.60 4.07
C MET A 115 -12.63 40.16 3.93
N LEU A 116 -12.03 40.34 2.77
CA LEU A 116 -10.63 40.00 2.55
C LEU A 116 -9.75 40.95 3.38
N PRO A 117 -8.71 40.44 4.07
CA PRO A 117 -7.79 41.30 4.81
C PRO A 117 -7.13 42.35 3.92
N ASN A 118 -6.99 43.56 4.42
CA ASN A 118 -6.35 44.70 3.70
C ASN A 118 -4.88 44.41 3.28
N THR A 119 -4.26 43.39 3.86
CA THR A 119 -2.91 42.91 3.50
C THR A 119 -2.86 42.18 2.18
N LEU A 120 -3.98 41.67 1.71
CA LEU A 120 -4.11 41.11 0.36
C LEU A 120 -4.50 42.25 -0.56
N ASN A 121 -3.57 42.80 -1.33
CA ASN A 121 -3.82 43.84 -2.32
C ASN A 121 -4.83 43.32 -3.39
N THR A 122 -6.09 43.16 -3.00
CA THR A 122 -7.29 43.03 -3.81
C THR A 122 -7.36 41.86 -4.84
N SER A 123 -6.45 40.91 -4.85
CA SER A 123 -6.52 39.79 -5.77
C SER A 123 -6.70 38.45 -5.05
N ILE A 124 -7.87 37.84 -5.23
CA ILE A 124 -8.14 36.44 -4.77
C ILE A 124 -7.10 35.45 -5.32
N ALA A 125 -6.45 35.79 -6.43
CA ALA A 125 -5.36 35.00 -6.99
C ALA A 125 -4.12 34.89 -6.08
N GLU A 126 -3.96 35.79 -5.13
CA GLU A 126 -2.85 35.80 -4.16
C GLU A 126 -3.09 34.87 -2.97
N ILE A 127 -4.30 34.32 -2.78
CA ILE A 127 -4.54 33.33 -1.72
C ILE A 127 -3.75 32.06 -2.06
N PRO A 128 -2.86 31.62 -1.14
CA PRO A 128 -1.93 30.54 -1.43
C PRO A 128 -2.65 29.21 -1.67
N THR A 129 -2.09 28.42 -2.57
CA THR A 129 -2.47 27.02 -2.74
C THR A 129 -2.00 26.22 -1.55
N ILE A 130 -2.79 25.24 -1.11
CA ILE A 130 -2.41 24.34 -0.03
C ILE A 130 -1.32 23.40 -0.53
N GLU A 131 -0.14 23.45 0.11
CA GLU A 131 1.03 22.60 -0.19
C GLU A 131 1.24 21.50 0.86
N ASP A 132 0.31 21.33 1.79
CA ASP A 132 0.36 20.27 2.79
C ASP A 132 0.24 18.90 2.10
N GLN A 133 1.36 18.18 2.05
CA GLN A 133 1.45 16.88 1.37
C GLN A 133 0.56 15.82 2.03
N THR A 134 0.33 15.91 3.34
CA THR A 134 -0.55 14.99 4.06
C THR A 134 -1.99 15.21 3.62
N TYR A 135 -2.41 16.45 3.55
CA TYR A 135 -3.75 16.81 3.08
C TYR A 135 -3.98 16.42 1.60
N ILE A 136 -3.00 16.66 0.73
CA ILE A 136 -3.06 16.24 -0.68
C ILE A 136 -3.20 14.72 -0.80
N ARG A 137 -2.47 13.97 0.02
CA ARG A 137 -2.59 12.49 0.08
C ARG A 137 -3.99 12.06 0.50
N GLU A 138 -4.57 12.70 1.52
CA GLU A 138 -5.94 12.42 1.97
C GLU A 138 -6.98 12.72 0.86
N LEU A 139 -6.83 13.84 0.16
CA LEU A 139 -7.69 14.18 -0.98
C LEU A 139 -7.59 13.16 -2.11
N LEU A 140 -6.36 12.72 -2.43
CA LEU A 140 -6.15 11.68 -3.44
C LEU A 140 -6.79 10.36 -3.03
N GLN A 141 -6.66 9.96 -1.78
CA GLN A 141 -7.30 8.76 -1.25
C GLN A 141 -8.83 8.85 -1.33
N LEU A 142 -9.42 9.96 -0.92
CA LEU A 142 -10.87 10.19 -1.04
C LEU A 142 -11.32 10.12 -2.51
N ALA A 143 -10.52 10.66 -3.44
CA ALA A 143 -10.82 10.58 -4.87
C ALA A 143 -10.78 9.13 -5.39
N VAL A 144 -9.80 8.34 -4.96
CA VAL A 144 -9.71 6.91 -5.30
C VAL A 144 -10.89 6.12 -4.71
N MET A 145 -11.26 6.39 -3.45
CA MET A 145 -12.42 5.74 -2.82
C MET A 145 -13.72 6.06 -3.57
N ASP A 146 -13.94 7.31 -3.94
CA ASP A 146 -15.15 7.70 -4.67
C ASP A 146 -15.18 7.10 -6.09
N ASP A 147 -14.02 6.87 -6.70
CA ASP A 147 -13.95 6.25 -8.02
C ASP A 147 -14.15 4.72 -7.97
N LEU A 148 -13.52 4.04 -7.03
CA LEU A 148 -13.54 2.57 -6.96
C LEU A 148 -14.71 2.00 -6.16
N LEU A 149 -15.11 2.66 -5.07
CA LEU A 149 -16.15 2.23 -4.14
C LEU A 149 -17.44 3.03 -4.31
N GLY A 150 -17.36 4.35 -4.47
CA GLY A 150 -18.51 5.25 -4.52
C GLY A 150 -19.16 5.51 -3.15
N PRO A 151 -20.30 6.24 -3.14
CA PRO A 151 -20.93 6.93 -4.27
C PRO A 151 -20.19 8.22 -4.67
N ALA A 152 -19.77 8.35 -5.92
CA ALA A 152 -18.93 9.45 -6.38
C ALA A 152 -19.67 10.80 -6.41
N ALA A 153 -20.96 10.78 -6.72
CA ALA A 153 -21.81 11.97 -6.82
C ALA A 153 -22.75 12.14 -5.60
N GLY A 154 -22.42 11.50 -4.47
CA GLY A 154 -23.16 11.63 -3.23
C GLY A 154 -24.28 10.61 -3.04
N PRO A 155 -25.02 10.70 -1.92
CA PRO A 155 -25.89 9.61 -1.44
C PRO A 155 -27.03 9.24 -2.40
N ASN A 156 -27.49 10.17 -3.24
CA ASN A 156 -28.59 9.97 -4.20
C ASN A 156 -28.10 10.06 -5.65
N GLU A 157 -26.88 9.66 -5.92
CA GLU A 157 -26.26 9.79 -7.25
C GLU A 157 -27.06 9.14 -8.38
N LEU A 158 -26.84 9.65 -9.59
CA LEU A 158 -27.38 9.12 -10.83
C LEU A 158 -26.21 8.64 -11.72
N ILE A 159 -26.25 7.36 -12.12
CA ILE A 159 -25.28 6.77 -13.03
C ILE A 159 -25.95 6.58 -14.39
N VAL A 160 -25.39 7.27 -15.40
CA VAL A 160 -25.88 7.26 -16.78
C VAL A 160 -24.90 6.46 -17.65
N ASP A 161 -25.42 5.76 -18.66
CA ASP A 161 -24.65 5.08 -19.71
C ASP A 161 -23.86 3.83 -19.36
N MET A 162 -23.79 3.45 -18.08
CA MET A 162 -23.12 2.21 -17.65
C MET A 162 -23.90 1.50 -16.54
N GLY A 163 -23.56 0.23 -16.29
CA GLY A 163 -24.02 -0.51 -15.13
C GLY A 163 -23.34 -0.03 -13.85
N VAL A 164 -24.03 -0.21 -12.72
CA VAL A 164 -23.45 0.15 -11.41
C VAL A 164 -22.25 -0.74 -11.09
N ARG A 165 -22.34 -2.04 -11.46
CA ARG A 165 -21.23 -3.02 -11.27
C ARG A 165 -20.00 -2.71 -12.08
N ASP A 166 -20.17 -2.05 -13.22
CA ASP A 166 -19.08 -1.62 -14.09
C ASP A 166 -18.50 -0.28 -13.61
N ARG A 167 -19.33 0.55 -12.95
CA ARG A 167 -18.90 1.83 -12.38
C ARG A 167 -18.04 1.63 -11.13
N TYR A 168 -18.46 0.74 -10.22
CA TYR A 168 -17.78 0.50 -8.95
C TYR A 168 -17.14 -0.87 -8.93
N LEU A 169 -15.82 -0.93 -8.67
CA LEU A 169 -15.04 -2.16 -8.74
C LEU A 169 -15.05 -2.94 -7.43
N VAL A 170 -15.15 -2.27 -6.29
CA VAL A 170 -15.09 -2.86 -4.95
C VAL A 170 -16.35 -2.54 -4.13
N GLY A 171 -16.51 -3.19 -2.97
CA GLY A 171 -17.64 -2.93 -2.06
C GLY A 171 -18.97 -3.35 -2.64
N LYS A 172 -19.06 -4.58 -3.12
CA LYS A 172 -20.28 -5.17 -3.67
C LYS A 172 -20.58 -6.49 -2.99
N LEU A 173 -21.87 -6.77 -2.73
CA LEU A 173 -22.32 -8.12 -2.37
C LEU A 173 -23.24 -8.63 -3.47
N ALA A 174 -22.87 -9.80 -4.02
CA ALA A 174 -23.64 -10.46 -5.05
C ALA A 174 -24.97 -11.03 -4.50
N PRO A 175 -26.02 -11.12 -5.29
CA PRO A 175 -27.22 -11.89 -4.94
C PRO A 175 -26.87 -13.39 -4.85
N ARG A 176 -27.59 -14.11 -3.98
CA ARG A 176 -27.28 -15.50 -3.65
C ARG A 176 -27.32 -16.45 -4.87
N GLU A 177 -28.27 -16.26 -5.78
CA GLU A 177 -28.38 -17.09 -6.98
C GLU A 177 -27.24 -16.87 -7.99
N ALA A 178 -26.59 -15.71 -8.01
CA ALA A 178 -25.42 -15.47 -8.86
C ALA A 178 -24.21 -16.33 -8.45
N ALA A 179 -24.10 -16.64 -7.17
CA ALA A 179 -23.07 -17.54 -6.63
C ALA A 179 -23.41 -19.02 -6.89
N GLU A 180 -24.68 -19.40 -6.85
CA GLU A 180 -25.10 -20.79 -7.08
C GLU A 180 -24.99 -21.22 -8.55
N ARG A 181 -25.16 -20.32 -9.53
CA ARG A 181 -24.99 -20.63 -10.95
C ARG A 181 -23.56 -20.96 -11.37
N SER A 182 -22.56 -20.63 -10.58
CA SER A 182 -21.17 -21.05 -10.79
C SER A 182 -20.93 -22.51 -10.38
N SER A 183 -21.84 -23.11 -9.61
CA SER A 183 -21.73 -24.49 -9.10
C SER A 183 -22.56 -25.54 -9.88
N GLU A 184 -23.31 -25.15 -10.91
CA GLU A 184 -24.14 -26.07 -11.72
C GLU A 184 -23.36 -26.84 -12.82
N PHE A 185 -22.05 -27.00 -12.71
CA PHE A 185 -21.39 -28.01 -13.51
C PHE A 185 -21.42 -29.34 -12.74
N PRO A 186 -21.83 -30.45 -13.40
CA PRO A 186 -21.82 -31.76 -12.76
C PRO A 186 -20.39 -32.07 -12.30
N VAL A 187 -20.21 -32.12 -11.00
CA VAL A 187 -18.96 -32.61 -10.38
C VAL A 187 -18.90 -34.09 -10.72
N ASP A 188 -17.86 -34.49 -11.48
CA ASP A 188 -17.57 -35.89 -11.73
C ASP A 188 -17.24 -36.56 -10.39
N PRO A 189 -18.05 -37.52 -9.90
CA PRO A 189 -17.88 -38.08 -8.57
C PRO A 189 -16.56 -38.87 -8.38
N GLU A 190 -15.78 -39.09 -9.43
CA GLU A 190 -14.48 -39.76 -9.33
C GLU A 190 -13.31 -38.82 -9.00
N ASN A 191 -13.51 -37.47 -8.98
CA ASN A 191 -12.47 -36.49 -8.69
C ASN A 191 -12.83 -35.59 -7.46
N ALA A 192 -13.57 -36.12 -6.50
CA ALA A 192 -14.07 -35.36 -5.36
C ALA A 192 -13.01 -34.92 -4.32
N ASP A 193 -11.76 -35.35 -4.47
CA ASP A 193 -10.65 -35.04 -3.56
C ASP A 193 -9.71 -33.92 -4.08
N ASP A 194 -9.96 -33.36 -5.27
CA ASP A 194 -9.17 -32.24 -5.78
C ASP A 194 -9.70 -30.90 -5.26
N ASP A 195 -8.79 -30.07 -4.81
CA ASP A 195 -8.98 -28.75 -4.21
C ASP A 195 -10.01 -27.90 -4.98
N VAL A 196 -11.05 -27.41 -4.27
CA VAL A 196 -12.14 -26.58 -4.83
C VAL A 196 -11.62 -25.37 -5.61
N GLY A 197 -10.43 -24.86 -5.25
CA GLY A 197 -9.73 -23.80 -5.97
C GLY A 197 -9.36 -24.16 -7.42
N ASP A 198 -8.91 -25.38 -7.63
CA ASP A 198 -8.46 -25.86 -8.94
C ASP A 198 -9.62 -26.11 -9.93
N GLN A 199 -10.81 -26.45 -9.42
CA GLN A 199 -12.01 -26.64 -10.24
C GLN A 199 -12.59 -25.30 -10.73
N ILE A 200 -12.51 -24.24 -9.93
CA ILE A 200 -12.92 -22.89 -10.33
C ILE A 200 -12.05 -22.38 -11.47
N VAL A 201 -10.74 -22.63 -11.41
CA VAL A 201 -9.79 -22.24 -12.46
C VAL A 201 -10.05 -23.02 -13.75
N LYS A 202 -10.30 -24.33 -13.68
CA LYS A 202 -10.58 -25.17 -14.87
C LYS A 202 -11.90 -24.82 -15.57
N SER A 203 -12.94 -24.43 -14.83
CA SER A 203 -14.24 -24.04 -15.41
C SER A 203 -14.20 -22.70 -16.16
N GLN A 204 -13.28 -21.82 -15.81
CA GLN A 204 -13.14 -20.50 -16.42
C GLN A 204 -12.30 -20.50 -17.71
N THR A 205 -11.37 -21.45 -17.85
CA THR A 205 -10.53 -21.59 -19.06
C THR A 205 -11.28 -22.12 -20.27
N THR A 206 -12.46 -22.74 -20.11
CA THR A 206 -13.22 -23.37 -21.22
C THR A 206 -14.12 -22.39 -22.00
N LYS A 207 -14.28 -21.13 -21.59
CA LYS A 207 -15.15 -20.16 -22.30
C LYS A 207 -14.40 -19.03 -23.04
N VAL A 208 -13.09 -19.02 -23.02
CA VAL A 208 -12.31 -18.11 -23.84
C VAL A 208 -12.05 -18.77 -25.19
N HIS A 209 -12.53 -18.15 -26.28
CA HIS A 209 -12.17 -18.56 -27.63
C HIS A 209 -10.64 -18.47 -27.80
N SER A 210 -9.97 -19.59 -27.60
CA SER A 210 -8.55 -19.70 -27.89
C SER A 210 -8.35 -19.60 -29.42
N PRO A 211 -7.48 -18.71 -29.90
CA PRO A 211 -7.04 -18.81 -31.27
C PRO A 211 -6.37 -20.16 -31.44
N LYS A 212 -6.72 -20.87 -32.49
CA LYS A 212 -6.16 -22.18 -32.85
C LYS A 212 -4.65 -22.05 -32.94
N VAL A 213 -3.94 -22.52 -31.95
CA VAL A 213 -2.50 -22.72 -32.00
C VAL A 213 -2.28 -24.17 -32.45
N SER A 214 -1.85 -24.32 -33.69
CA SER A 214 -1.31 -25.58 -34.22
C SER A 214 0.13 -25.71 -33.75
N GLY A 215 0.39 -26.50 -32.71
CA GLY A 215 1.74 -26.81 -32.25
C GLY A 215 1.72 -27.62 -30.96
N ARG A 216 2.29 -28.83 -31.00
CA ARG A 216 2.51 -29.71 -29.86
C ARG A 216 3.47 -29.02 -28.86
N GLY A 217 2.96 -28.63 -27.71
CA GLY A 217 3.72 -28.20 -26.53
C GLY A 217 2.79 -28.30 -25.34
N GLU A 218 3.28 -28.79 -24.21
CA GLU A 218 2.56 -28.76 -22.92
C GLU A 218 2.12 -27.36 -22.62
N PRO A 219 0.93 -27.16 -22.03
CA PRO A 219 0.45 -25.81 -21.72
C PRO A 219 1.37 -25.17 -20.66
N ASP A 220 2.08 -24.14 -21.07
CA ASP A 220 2.71 -23.23 -20.12
C ASP A 220 1.68 -22.74 -19.10
N VAL A 221 2.09 -22.66 -17.85
CA VAL A 221 1.32 -22.02 -16.78
C VAL A 221 0.83 -20.67 -17.31
N PRO A 222 -0.47 -20.38 -17.28
CA PRO A 222 -1.01 -19.15 -17.87
C PRO A 222 -0.30 -17.94 -17.28
N GLU A 223 0.42 -17.22 -18.11
CA GLU A 223 0.86 -15.87 -17.80
C GLU A 223 -0.39 -15.00 -17.69
N GLU A 224 -0.72 -14.53 -16.50
CA GLU A 224 -1.90 -13.76 -16.20
C GLU A 224 -3.19 -14.48 -16.65
N ILE A 225 -3.83 -15.11 -15.69
CA ILE A 225 -5.23 -15.49 -15.83
C ILE A 225 -5.95 -14.20 -16.18
N ASP A 226 -6.44 -14.07 -17.42
CA ASP A 226 -7.41 -13.03 -17.75
C ASP A 226 -8.49 -13.10 -16.66
N ALA A 227 -8.66 -12.01 -15.93
CA ALA A 227 -9.48 -11.99 -14.75
C ALA A 227 -10.79 -12.68 -15.07
N ALA A 228 -11.05 -13.79 -14.38
CA ALA A 228 -12.32 -14.47 -14.42
C ALA A 228 -13.42 -13.42 -14.39
N SER A 229 -14.51 -13.63 -15.10
CA SER A 229 -15.62 -12.67 -15.06
C SER A 229 -15.85 -12.33 -13.61
N ASN A 230 -15.62 -11.06 -13.20
CA ASN A 230 -15.57 -10.59 -11.82
C ASN A 230 -16.79 -10.98 -10.98
N GLN A 231 -17.84 -11.52 -11.61
CA GLN A 231 -19.09 -11.89 -11.00
C GLN A 231 -19.03 -13.17 -10.14
N SER A 232 -18.17 -14.13 -10.49
CA SER A 232 -18.06 -15.41 -9.75
C SER A 232 -17.22 -15.31 -8.48
N LEU A 233 -16.46 -14.22 -8.31
CA LEU A 233 -15.57 -14.00 -7.17
C LEU A 233 -16.11 -13.01 -6.13
N VAL A 234 -17.27 -12.39 -6.37
CA VAL A 234 -17.85 -11.41 -5.44
C VAL A 234 -18.68 -12.15 -4.39
N PRO A 235 -18.36 -11.98 -3.08
CA PRO A 235 -19.11 -12.64 -2.02
C PRO A 235 -20.55 -12.10 -1.92
N SER A 236 -21.45 -12.93 -1.40
CA SER A 236 -22.82 -12.51 -1.06
C SER A 236 -22.95 -11.97 0.37
N SER A 237 -21.87 -12.00 1.15
CA SER A 237 -21.87 -11.55 2.54
C SER A 237 -20.53 -10.94 2.93
N LEU A 238 -20.57 -10.07 3.92
CA LEU A 238 -19.40 -9.62 4.66
C LEU A 238 -19.73 -9.58 6.15
N GLY A 239 -18.71 -9.58 6.99
CA GLY A 239 -18.95 -9.56 8.43
C GLY A 239 -17.72 -9.16 9.24
N MET A 240 -17.90 -9.16 10.56
CA MET A 240 -16.83 -8.93 11.52
C MET A 240 -17.06 -9.70 12.81
N THR A 241 -15.97 -10.05 13.47
CA THR A 241 -15.93 -10.63 14.82
C THR A 241 -15.15 -9.72 15.74
N PHE A 242 -15.72 -9.40 16.90
CA PHE A 242 -15.11 -8.54 17.91
C PHE A 242 -15.45 -9.01 19.33
N CYS A 243 -14.68 -8.55 20.30
CA CYS A 243 -14.89 -8.87 21.70
C CYS A 243 -15.47 -7.67 22.45
N VAL A 244 -16.51 -7.91 23.25
CA VAL A 244 -17.18 -6.89 24.05
C VAL A 244 -16.94 -7.18 25.54
N ASP A 245 -16.69 -6.12 26.31
CA ASP A 245 -16.54 -6.17 27.77
C ASP A 245 -17.72 -6.88 28.41
N GLY A 246 -17.42 -7.76 29.34
CA GLY A 246 -18.41 -8.65 29.98
C GLY A 246 -19.50 -7.97 30.78
N ASP A 247 -19.29 -6.71 31.18
CA ASP A 247 -20.27 -5.89 31.91
C ASP A 247 -21.29 -5.22 30.98
N ILE A 248 -21.12 -5.37 29.68
CA ILE A 248 -22.01 -4.78 28.66
C ILE A 248 -23.06 -5.79 28.23
N ASP A 249 -24.33 -5.42 28.33
CA ASP A 249 -25.46 -6.26 27.94
C ASP A 249 -26.06 -5.91 26.58
N GLN A 250 -25.76 -4.73 26.06
CA GLN A 250 -26.31 -4.25 24.79
C GLN A 250 -25.29 -3.39 24.02
N ILE A 251 -25.33 -3.47 22.68
CA ILE A 251 -24.59 -2.62 21.76
C ILE A 251 -25.53 -2.02 20.71
N GLU A 252 -25.21 -0.87 20.17
CA GLU A 252 -25.83 -0.34 18.97
C GLU A 252 -25.14 -0.91 17.74
N LEU A 253 -25.90 -1.52 16.85
CA LEU A 253 -25.43 -1.97 15.55
C LEU A 253 -26.11 -1.14 14.46
N GLU A 254 -25.32 -0.54 13.59
CA GLU A 254 -25.77 0.21 12.43
C GLU A 254 -25.24 -0.48 11.17
N VAL A 255 -26.10 -0.65 10.17
CA VAL A 255 -25.72 -1.15 8.84
C VAL A 255 -26.14 -0.14 7.79
N ARG A 256 -25.27 0.05 6.80
CA ARG A 256 -25.49 0.98 5.69
C ARG A 256 -25.11 0.31 4.38
N TRP A 257 -25.85 0.62 3.31
CA TRP A 257 -25.49 0.25 1.94
C TRP A 257 -26.18 1.14 0.92
N GLY A 258 -25.80 1.02 -0.35
CA GLY A 258 -26.47 1.61 -1.49
C GLY A 258 -27.28 0.57 -2.25
N ARG A 259 -28.53 0.89 -2.55
CA ARG A 259 -29.40 0.18 -3.48
C ARG A 259 -29.58 1.05 -4.72
N TYR A 260 -29.57 0.44 -5.90
CA TYR A 260 -29.73 1.18 -7.16
C TYR A 260 -30.93 0.64 -7.95
N GLU A 261 -31.75 1.55 -8.44
CA GLU A 261 -32.88 1.22 -9.28
C GLU A 261 -32.83 1.96 -10.61
N ARG A 262 -33.33 1.34 -11.67
CA ARG A 262 -33.52 2.03 -12.96
C ARG A 262 -34.65 3.03 -12.85
N SER A 263 -34.33 4.30 -13.05
CA SER A 263 -35.29 5.40 -12.96
C SER A 263 -35.30 6.22 -14.24
N ASN A 264 -36.48 6.78 -14.54
CA ASN A 264 -36.69 7.83 -15.52
C ASN A 264 -37.07 9.15 -14.85
N ASP A 265 -37.14 9.20 -13.51
CA ASP A 265 -37.59 10.38 -12.74
C ASP A 265 -36.41 11.36 -12.52
N HIS A 266 -35.78 11.76 -13.62
CA HIS A 266 -34.72 12.76 -13.65
C HIS A 266 -34.79 13.57 -14.95
N GLU A 267 -34.17 14.73 -15.00
CA GLU A 267 -34.20 15.64 -16.15
C GLU A 267 -32.97 15.50 -17.08
N ILE A 268 -32.43 14.29 -17.21
CA ILE A 268 -31.31 14.04 -18.12
C ILE A 268 -31.86 13.58 -19.46
N TYR A 269 -31.55 14.36 -20.50
CA TYR A 269 -31.97 14.10 -21.87
C TYR A 269 -30.75 13.91 -22.76
N ARG A 270 -30.92 13.04 -23.78
CA ARG A 270 -29.92 12.85 -24.84
C ARG A 270 -30.54 13.25 -26.18
N ILE A 271 -29.82 14.01 -26.98
CA ILE A 271 -30.19 14.30 -28.33
C ILE A 271 -29.85 13.08 -29.19
N ARG A 272 -30.86 12.46 -29.76
CA ARG A 272 -30.71 11.37 -30.72
C ARG A 272 -31.28 11.81 -32.06
N LYS A 273 -30.51 11.57 -33.14
CA LYS A 273 -31.03 11.75 -34.50
C LYS A 273 -31.89 10.55 -34.84
N ASN A 274 -33.18 10.80 -35.10
CA ASN A 274 -34.13 9.79 -35.56
C ASN A 274 -33.61 9.21 -36.88
N LYS A 275 -33.43 7.91 -36.96
CA LYS A 275 -32.87 7.25 -38.15
C LYS A 275 -33.79 7.32 -39.39
N GLU A 276 -35.10 7.47 -39.18
CA GLU A 276 -36.10 7.50 -40.26
C GLU A 276 -36.41 8.93 -40.74
N THR A 277 -36.45 9.88 -39.81
CA THR A 277 -36.83 11.25 -40.11
C THR A 277 -35.65 12.23 -40.24
N GLY A 278 -34.48 11.83 -39.75
CA GLY A 278 -33.28 12.67 -39.70
C GLY A 278 -33.34 13.85 -38.70
N VAL A 279 -34.44 13.97 -37.96
CA VAL A 279 -34.66 15.05 -36.99
C VAL A 279 -34.01 14.69 -35.64
N GLU A 280 -33.42 15.70 -35.01
CA GLU A 280 -32.87 15.54 -33.64
C GLU A 280 -34.02 15.59 -32.62
N GLU A 281 -34.19 14.50 -31.90
CA GLU A 281 -35.19 14.35 -30.83
C GLU A 281 -34.49 14.26 -29.48
N GLN A 282 -35.04 14.98 -28.50
CA GLN A 282 -34.62 14.84 -27.11
C GLN A 282 -35.30 13.59 -26.47
N THR A 283 -34.50 12.59 -26.13
CA THR A 283 -35.00 11.39 -25.50
C THR A 283 -34.51 11.33 -24.06
N LYS A 284 -35.41 11.08 -23.12
CA LYS A 284 -35.08 10.91 -21.70
C LYS A 284 -34.21 9.66 -21.52
N VAL A 285 -33.09 9.78 -20.82
CA VAL A 285 -32.12 8.69 -20.65
C VAL A 285 -32.51 7.87 -19.41
N LYS A 286 -32.41 6.54 -19.49
CA LYS A 286 -32.54 5.67 -18.31
C LYS A 286 -31.25 5.75 -17.49
N ALA A 287 -31.37 6.14 -16.23
CA ALA A 287 -30.27 6.18 -15.28
C ALA A 287 -30.46 5.17 -14.15
N TRP A 288 -29.37 4.78 -13.49
CA TRP A 288 -29.41 4.12 -12.21
C TRP A 288 -29.39 5.17 -11.10
N GLN A 289 -30.45 5.21 -10.30
CA GLN A 289 -30.53 6.09 -9.14
C GLN A 289 -30.17 5.32 -7.87
N ARG A 290 -29.30 5.90 -7.06
CA ARG A 290 -28.93 5.38 -5.75
C ARG A 290 -29.98 5.74 -4.70
N PHE A 291 -30.31 4.77 -3.88
CA PHE A 291 -31.11 4.93 -2.67
C PHE A 291 -30.29 4.46 -1.49
N PRO A 292 -29.95 5.37 -0.55
CA PRO A 292 -29.34 4.97 0.72
C PRO A 292 -30.26 4.03 1.47
N SER A 293 -29.73 2.92 1.91
CA SER A 293 -30.45 1.85 2.60
C SER A 293 -29.70 1.44 3.86
N GLY A 294 -30.41 0.84 4.82
CA GLY A 294 -29.81 0.39 6.08
C GLY A 294 -30.71 0.68 7.28
N GLY A 295 -30.14 0.53 8.46
CA GLY A 295 -30.87 0.76 9.70
C GLY A 295 -30.02 0.57 10.93
N LYS A 296 -30.60 0.87 12.07
CA LYS A 296 -29.98 0.73 13.40
C LYS A 296 -30.81 -0.20 14.28
N ILE A 297 -30.11 -0.98 15.10
CA ILE A 297 -30.73 -1.84 16.09
C ILE A 297 -29.89 -1.83 17.37
N THR A 298 -30.56 -1.88 18.52
CA THR A 298 -29.92 -2.22 19.78
C THR A 298 -29.92 -3.73 19.92
N LEU A 299 -28.74 -4.33 19.88
CA LEU A 299 -28.53 -5.76 19.98
C LEU A 299 -28.28 -6.15 21.44
N SER A 300 -29.14 -7.00 22.01
CA SER A 300 -28.90 -7.61 23.32
C SER A 300 -27.87 -8.72 23.19
N LEU A 301 -26.84 -8.68 24.05
CA LEU A 301 -25.71 -9.62 24.03
C LEU A 301 -26.05 -10.91 24.81
N VAL A 302 -27.13 -11.59 24.42
CA VAL A 302 -27.50 -12.89 24.96
C VAL A 302 -26.83 -13.99 24.13
N GLU A 303 -26.24 -14.96 24.80
CA GLU A 303 -25.60 -16.11 24.16
C GLU A 303 -26.55 -16.82 23.17
N GLY A 304 -26.03 -17.15 21.99
CA GLY A 304 -26.77 -17.90 20.97
C GLY A 304 -26.69 -17.27 19.59
N ALA A 305 -27.53 -17.75 18.70
CA ALA A 305 -27.64 -17.25 17.35
C ALA A 305 -28.44 -15.93 17.29
N ILE A 306 -27.94 -14.97 16.54
CA ILE A 306 -28.67 -13.78 16.13
C ILE A 306 -29.49 -14.17 14.90
N SER A 307 -30.83 -14.23 15.08
CA SER A 307 -31.73 -14.63 14.00
C SER A 307 -31.65 -13.66 12.82
N PRO A 308 -31.70 -14.16 11.57
CA PRO A 308 -31.69 -13.33 10.39
C PRO A 308 -32.84 -12.31 10.42
N GLN A 309 -32.52 -11.03 10.26
CA GLN A 309 -33.52 -9.96 10.23
C GLN A 309 -33.07 -8.83 9.29
N SER A 310 -34.04 -8.22 8.61
CA SER A 310 -33.80 -7.03 7.83
C SER A 310 -33.96 -5.78 8.69
N LEU A 311 -33.10 -4.79 8.45
CA LEU A 311 -33.17 -3.47 9.09
C LEU A 311 -33.77 -2.40 8.17
N ASP A 312 -34.10 -2.74 6.93
CA ASP A 312 -34.68 -1.83 5.94
C ASP A 312 -35.84 -2.52 5.21
N SER A 313 -37.04 -1.98 5.39
CA SER A 313 -38.24 -2.50 4.75
C SER A 313 -38.22 -2.41 3.22
N SER A 314 -37.40 -1.52 2.66
CA SER A 314 -37.22 -1.40 1.20
C SER A 314 -36.30 -2.48 0.63
N SER A 315 -35.54 -3.18 1.48
CA SER A 315 -34.63 -4.26 1.13
C SER A 315 -34.79 -5.46 2.09
N PRO A 316 -35.97 -6.12 2.12
CA PRO A 316 -36.26 -7.13 3.12
C PRO A 316 -35.41 -8.41 3.02
N GLU A 317 -34.76 -8.63 1.90
CA GLU A 317 -33.86 -9.77 1.63
C GLU A 317 -32.38 -9.48 1.91
N VAL A 318 -32.06 -8.26 2.38
CA VAL A 318 -30.71 -7.94 2.91
C VAL A 318 -30.78 -8.07 4.42
N LEU A 319 -30.05 -9.07 4.95
CA LEU A 319 -30.22 -9.53 6.32
C LEU A 319 -28.96 -9.34 7.14
N ILE A 320 -29.14 -8.98 8.41
CA ILE A 320 -28.10 -9.18 9.43
C ILE A 320 -28.35 -10.50 10.14
N GLN A 321 -27.28 -11.21 10.45
CA GLN A 321 -27.29 -12.44 11.24
C GLN A 321 -25.95 -12.63 11.93
N GLY A 322 -25.87 -13.54 12.91
CA GLY A 322 -24.61 -13.75 13.60
C GLY A 322 -24.70 -14.72 14.76
N THR A 323 -23.70 -14.62 15.64
CA THR A 323 -23.61 -15.47 16.83
C THR A 323 -22.92 -14.70 17.96
N ILE A 324 -23.43 -14.87 19.16
CA ILE A 324 -22.83 -14.40 20.40
C ILE A 324 -22.36 -15.63 21.18
N ARG A 325 -21.06 -15.72 21.43
CA ARG A 325 -20.50 -16.85 22.20
C ARG A 325 -20.70 -16.65 23.69
N PRO A 326 -20.64 -17.75 24.49
CA PRO A 326 -20.61 -17.67 25.94
C PRO A 326 -19.50 -16.72 26.43
N LYS A 327 -19.65 -16.19 27.62
CA LYS A 327 -18.59 -15.43 28.28
C LYS A 327 -17.33 -16.29 28.40
N ASN A 328 -16.20 -15.71 28.03
CA ASN A 328 -14.90 -16.33 28.23
C ASN A 328 -14.49 -16.31 29.71
N GLU A 329 -13.31 -16.81 30.06
CA GLU A 329 -12.77 -16.84 31.43
C GLU A 329 -12.68 -15.43 32.06
N ASN A 330 -12.46 -14.42 31.27
CA ASN A 330 -12.43 -13.01 31.69
C ASN A 330 -13.81 -12.36 31.78
N GLY A 331 -14.86 -13.10 31.45
CA GLY A 331 -16.24 -12.61 31.42
C GLY A 331 -16.65 -11.90 30.13
N ASP A 332 -15.73 -11.72 29.17
CA ASP A 332 -16.01 -11.01 27.90
C ASP A 332 -16.76 -11.90 26.90
N ARG A 333 -17.49 -11.25 25.97
CA ARG A 333 -18.28 -11.95 24.95
C ARG A 333 -17.70 -11.73 23.55
N LEU A 334 -17.53 -12.81 22.79
CA LEU A 334 -17.18 -12.75 21.38
C LEU A 334 -18.45 -12.68 20.53
N VAL A 335 -18.56 -11.64 19.72
CA VAL A 335 -19.72 -11.34 18.86
C VAL A 335 -19.29 -11.43 17.41
N THR A 336 -20.00 -12.21 16.61
CA THR A 336 -19.79 -12.31 15.15
C THR A 336 -21.06 -11.85 14.46
N ILE A 337 -20.95 -10.89 13.53
CA ILE A 337 -22.05 -10.30 12.77
C ILE A 337 -21.75 -10.39 11.29
N PHE A 338 -22.75 -10.75 10.50
CA PHE A 338 -22.71 -10.74 9.04
C PHE A 338 -23.86 -9.91 8.46
N LEU A 339 -23.57 -9.18 7.40
CA LEU A 339 -24.55 -8.64 6.46
C LEU A 339 -24.58 -9.56 5.25
N VAL A 340 -25.76 -10.05 4.90
CA VAL A 340 -25.95 -11.07 3.86
C VAL A 340 -26.98 -10.58 2.84
N ASN A 341 -26.61 -10.61 1.57
CA ASN A 341 -27.50 -10.37 0.46
C ASN A 341 -28.15 -11.69 0.00
N THR A 342 -29.43 -11.89 0.32
CA THR A 342 -30.18 -13.08 -0.08
C THR A 342 -31.14 -12.83 -1.26
N GLN A 343 -31.03 -11.66 -1.90
CA GLN A 343 -31.85 -11.29 -3.04
C GLN A 343 -31.65 -12.25 -4.21
N LYS A 344 -32.69 -12.38 -5.02
CA LYS A 344 -32.65 -13.10 -6.29
C LYS A 344 -32.28 -12.16 -7.42
N GLU A 345 -31.35 -12.56 -8.30
CA GLU A 345 -30.99 -11.75 -9.45
C GLU A 345 -32.14 -11.75 -10.48
N PRO A 346 -32.70 -10.58 -10.82
CA PRO A 346 -33.74 -10.48 -11.83
C PRO A 346 -33.19 -10.71 -13.24
N GLU A 347 -34.04 -11.12 -14.20
CA GLU A 347 -33.62 -11.32 -15.59
C GLU A 347 -33.15 -10.03 -16.26
N THR A 348 -33.80 -8.90 -15.93
CA THR A 348 -33.47 -7.55 -16.42
C THR A 348 -33.09 -6.65 -15.25
N ASN A 349 -32.28 -5.61 -15.51
CA ASN A 349 -31.80 -4.68 -14.48
C ASN A 349 -31.10 -5.40 -13.32
N ARG A 350 -30.23 -6.33 -13.63
CA ARG A 350 -29.55 -7.21 -12.65
C ARG A 350 -28.87 -6.50 -11.50
N ASP A 351 -28.37 -5.28 -11.73
CA ASP A 351 -27.69 -4.48 -10.72
C ASP A 351 -28.60 -4.08 -9.55
N ALA A 352 -29.93 -4.13 -9.74
CA ALA A 352 -30.90 -3.82 -8.69
C ALA A 352 -30.88 -4.82 -7.50
N ALA A 353 -30.44 -6.06 -7.72
CA ALA A 353 -30.31 -7.07 -6.68
C ALA A 353 -28.95 -7.06 -5.97
N TRP A 354 -28.04 -6.21 -6.38
CA TRP A 354 -26.73 -6.10 -5.78
C TRP A 354 -26.71 -5.06 -4.67
N VAL A 355 -25.95 -5.33 -3.63
CA VAL A 355 -25.70 -4.40 -2.51
C VAL A 355 -24.38 -3.71 -2.77
N PHE A 356 -24.35 -2.39 -2.69
CA PHE A 356 -23.18 -1.56 -2.94
C PHE A 356 -22.79 -0.79 -1.69
N GLN A 357 -21.49 -0.51 -1.51
CA GLN A 357 -20.94 0.21 -0.38
C GLN A 357 -21.42 -0.30 0.99
N PRO A 358 -21.40 -1.63 1.25
CA PRO A 358 -21.86 -2.20 2.50
C PRO A 358 -20.93 -1.84 3.66
N GLU A 359 -21.53 -1.43 4.77
CA GLU A 359 -20.82 -1.10 6.00
C GLU A 359 -21.59 -1.61 7.22
N ILE A 360 -20.88 -2.21 8.17
CA ILE A 360 -21.40 -2.58 9.49
C ILE A 360 -20.63 -1.78 10.53
N ILE A 361 -21.33 -1.14 11.46
CA ILE A 361 -20.75 -0.32 12.52
C ILE A 361 -21.32 -0.80 13.85
N ALA A 362 -20.45 -1.08 14.82
CA ALA A 362 -20.81 -1.40 16.18
C ALA A 362 -20.35 -0.29 17.14
N ARG A 363 -21.25 0.15 18.02
CA ARG A 363 -20.99 1.21 19.00
C ARG A 363 -21.59 0.84 20.34
N PRO A 364 -21.14 1.47 21.44
CA PRO A 364 -21.89 1.43 22.69
C PRO A 364 -23.29 2.08 22.48
N VAL A 365 -24.28 1.59 23.22
CA VAL A 365 -25.58 2.28 23.29
C VAL A 365 -25.34 3.68 23.85
N LYS A 366 -25.98 4.68 23.22
CA LYS A 366 -25.80 6.09 23.60
C LYS A 366 -26.30 6.32 25.04
N ASP A 367 -25.37 6.36 25.97
CA ASP A 367 -25.54 6.84 27.32
C ASP A 367 -24.97 8.28 27.44
N ALA A 368 -25.19 8.91 28.61
CA ALA A 368 -24.70 10.26 28.89
C ALA A 368 -23.15 10.40 28.85
N VAL A 369 -22.43 9.29 28.82
CA VAL A 369 -20.95 9.24 28.76
C VAL A 369 -20.55 8.30 27.63
N GLU A 370 -19.68 8.78 26.74
CA GLU A 370 -19.08 7.96 25.68
C GLU A 370 -18.20 6.89 26.33
N ARG A 371 -18.61 5.63 26.21
CA ARG A 371 -17.91 4.48 26.80
C ARG A 371 -17.09 3.75 25.75
N SER A 372 -15.93 3.28 26.12
CA SER A 372 -15.15 2.31 25.34
C SER A 372 -15.50 0.92 25.84
N ILE A 373 -15.99 0.06 24.95
CA ILE A 373 -16.55 -1.25 25.34
C ILE A 373 -15.97 -2.43 24.57
N PHE A 374 -15.24 -2.18 23.48
CA PHE A 374 -14.68 -3.23 22.66
C PHE A 374 -13.28 -3.57 23.14
N ARG A 375 -13.09 -4.81 23.57
CA ARG A 375 -11.83 -5.30 24.07
C ARG A 375 -10.82 -5.52 22.97
N ARG A 376 -9.58 -5.19 23.26
CA ARG A 376 -8.44 -5.63 22.48
C ARG A 376 -8.48 -7.14 22.31
N LYS A 377 -8.18 -7.63 21.10
CA LYS A 377 -8.02 -9.06 20.85
C LYS A 377 -6.93 -9.59 21.78
N PRO A 378 -7.23 -10.59 22.62
CA PRO A 378 -6.24 -11.15 23.53
C PRO A 378 -5.08 -11.74 22.72
N VAL A 379 -3.87 -11.55 23.22
CA VAL A 379 -2.71 -12.34 22.79
C VAL A 379 -3.04 -13.78 23.17
N LEU A 380 -3.12 -14.65 22.17
CA LEU A 380 -3.45 -16.05 22.42
C LEU A 380 -2.31 -16.69 23.22
N ASP A 381 -2.67 -17.30 24.35
CA ASP A 381 -1.74 -18.12 25.11
C ASP A 381 -1.37 -19.32 24.21
N CYS A 382 -0.15 -19.30 23.72
CA CYS A 382 0.36 -20.33 22.83
C CYS A 382 1.14 -21.30 23.67
N ASP A 383 0.53 -22.26 24.31
CA ASP A 383 1.11 -23.32 25.19
C ASP A 383 2.33 -24.07 24.62
N GLY A 384 3.32 -23.37 24.04
CA GLY A 384 4.57 -23.94 23.51
C GLY A 384 4.40 -24.87 22.31
N MET A 385 3.21 -24.92 21.70
CA MET A 385 2.96 -25.84 20.58
C MET A 385 3.42 -25.30 19.22
N ASP A 386 3.58 -23.96 19.07
CA ASP A 386 4.03 -23.31 17.83
C ASP A 386 5.04 -22.21 18.14
N PRO A 387 6.34 -22.52 18.13
CA PRO A 387 7.39 -21.53 18.42
C PRO A 387 7.42 -20.34 17.45
N GLU A 388 7.00 -20.52 16.21
CA GLU A 388 6.93 -19.44 15.22
C GLU A 388 5.82 -18.45 15.57
N ARG A 389 4.67 -18.97 15.98
CA ARG A 389 3.54 -18.15 16.42
C ARG A 389 3.88 -17.36 17.69
N GLU A 390 4.49 -18.00 18.68
CA GLU A 390 4.94 -17.31 19.90
C GLU A 390 5.94 -16.19 19.59
N ALA A 391 6.86 -16.43 18.65
CA ALA A 391 7.81 -15.40 18.21
C ALA A 391 7.10 -14.23 17.52
N LEU A 392 6.08 -14.48 16.70
CA LEU A 392 5.28 -13.45 16.06
C LEU A 392 4.45 -12.65 17.07
N GLU A 393 3.82 -13.32 18.04
CA GLU A 393 3.08 -12.64 19.12
C GLU A 393 4.01 -11.72 19.94
N MET A 394 5.24 -12.14 20.22
CA MET A 394 6.25 -11.30 20.88
C MET A 394 6.62 -10.08 20.00
N ILE A 395 6.87 -10.29 18.71
CA ILE A 395 7.27 -9.22 17.78
C ILE A 395 6.15 -8.19 17.67
N TYR A 396 4.91 -8.63 17.53
CA TYR A 396 3.72 -7.79 17.34
C TYR A 396 2.97 -7.48 18.64
N ARG A 397 3.56 -7.71 19.82
CA ARG A 397 2.91 -7.48 21.13
C ARG A 397 2.33 -6.09 21.33
N ASN A 398 2.89 -5.09 20.66
CA ASN A 398 2.40 -3.70 20.70
C ASN A 398 1.42 -3.39 19.57
N HIS A 399 1.16 -4.32 18.66
CA HIS A 399 0.16 -4.16 17.62
C HIS A 399 -1.22 -4.42 18.21
N VAL A 400 -2.10 -3.43 18.12
CA VAL A 400 -3.42 -3.48 18.75
C VAL A 400 -4.47 -3.84 17.71
N GLU A 401 -5.15 -4.96 17.91
CA GLU A 401 -6.29 -5.40 17.10
C GLU A 401 -7.54 -5.52 17.98
N PHE A 402 -8.68 -5.04 17.51
CA PHE A 402 -9.96 -5.12 18.23
C PHE A 402 -10.96 -6.04 17.55
N ALA A 403 -10.79 -6.33 16.28
CA ALA A 403 -11.72 -7.12 15.50
C ALA A 403 -11.06 -7.85 14.34
N VAL A 404 -11.76 -8.84 13.80
CA VAL A 404 -11.39 -9.57 12.57
C VAL A 404 -12.53 -9.43 11.57
N GLY A 405 -12.20 -9.01 10.34
CA GLY A 405 -13.15 -8.93 9.23
C GLY A 405 -13.31 -10.28 8.51
N HIS A 406 -14.49 -10.52 7.97
CA HIS A 406 -14.83 -11.68 7.14
C HIS A 406 -15.22 -11.21 5.74
N GLY A 407 -14.36 -11.43 4.77
CA GLY A 407 -14.53 -10.92 3.41
C GLY A 407 -14.35 -9.39 3.28
N VAL A 408 -13.93 -8.72 4.33
CA VAL A 408 -13.76 -7.27 4.42
C VAL A 408 -12.75 -6.95 5.52
N ALA A 409 -12.07 -5.81 5.46
CA ALA A 409 -11.25 -5.33 6.57
C ALA A 409 -12.10 -4.66 7.66
N VAL A 410 -11.52 -4.42 8.82
CA VAL A 410 -12.14 -3.71 9.94
C VAL A 410 -11.27 -2.54 10.36
N HIS A 411 -11.94 -1.51 10.88
CA HIS A 411 -11.32 -0.36 11.51
C HIS A 411 -11.91 -0.20 12.91
N ALA A 412 -11.07 0.15 13.87
CA ALA A 412 -11.49 0.45 15.24
C ALA A 412 -11.01 1.83 15.64
N GLU A 413 -11.81 2.52 16.45
CA GLU A 413 -11.42 3.78 17.09
C GLU A 413 -10.96 3.46 18.53
N PRO A 414 -9.63 3.41 18.77
CA PRO A 414 -9.13 3.08 20.10
C PRO A 414 -9.36 4.23 21.08
N ALA A 415 -9.56 3.89 22.35
CA ALA A 415 -9.52 4.84 23.43
C ALA A 415 -8.07 5.23 23.76
N ASP A 416 -7.88 6.27 24.58
CA ASP A 416 -6.56 6.76 24.96
C ASP A 416 -5.65 5.69 25.59
N ASN A 417 -6.25 4.70 26.25
CA ASN A 417 -5.51 3.60 26.90
C ASN A 417 -5.14 2.43 25.97
N THR A 418 -5.61 2.43 24.72
CA THR A 418 -5.40 1.39 23.70
C THR A 418 -5.87 -0.03 24.06
N GLU A 419 -6.47 -0.24 25.24
CA GLU A 419 -7.01 -1.55 25.67
C GLU A 419 -8.48 -1.74 25.26
N LEU A 420 -9.16 -0.63 25.02
CA LEU A 420 -10.56 -0.60 24.63
C LEU A 420 -10.74 0.30 23.40
N ALA A 421 -11.76 0.01 22.60
CA ALA A 421 -12.20 0.86 21.50
C ALA A 421 -13.64 1.34 21.71
N THR A 422 -13.95 2.51 21.15
CA THR A 422 -15.27 3.15 21.20
C THR A 422 -16.15 2.74 20.04
N GLU A 423 -15.58 2.40 18.90
CA GLU A 423 -16.30 2.02 17.68
C GLU A 423 -15.51 0.93 16.93
N ILE A 424 -16.22 0.02 16.31
CA ILE A 424 -15.68 -0.93 15.33
C ILE A 424 -16.55 -0.86 14.09
N ARG A 425 -15.92 -0.81 12.91
CA ARG A 425 -16.62 -0.81 11.62
C ARG A 425 -15.91 -1.63 10.57
N THR A 426 -16.66 -2.18 9.64
CA THR A 426 -16.09 -2.78 8.42
C THR A 426 -15.59 -1.68 7.48
N THR A 427 -14.52 -1.94 6.76
CA THR A 427 -13.99 -1.03 5.74
C THR A 427 -13.57 -1.81 4.50
N VAL A 428 -14.15 -1.46 3.35
CA VAL A 428 -13.86 -2.12 2.08
C VAL A 428 -12.45 -1.76 1.58
N MET A 429 -12.03 -0.52 1.84
CA MET A 429 -10.72 -0.02 1.45
C MET A 429 -9.92 0.35 2.70
N PRO A 430 -9.18 -0.62 3.29
CA PRO A 430 -8.39 -0.37 4.49
C PRO A 430 -7.23 0.57 4.20
N GLN A 431 -6.86 1.35 5.21
CA GLN A 431 -5.72 2.23 5.19
C GLN A 431 -4.64 1.69 6.12
N TYR A 432 -3.40 1.77 5.70
CA TYR A 432 -2.25 1.52 6.54
C TYR A 432 -1.12 2.50 6.20
N GLU A 433 -0.62 3.19 7.19
CA GLU A 433 0.51 4.09 7.03
C GLU A 433 1.81 3.31 7.23
N VAL A 434 2.51 3.05 6.11
CA VAL A 434 3.80 2.36 6.16
C VAL A 434 4.84 3.30 6.77
N GLN A 435 5.44 2.87 7.87
CA GLN A 435 6.52 3.59 8.54
C GLN A 435 7.70 3.77 7.57
N ARG A 436 8.19 4.98 7.48
CA ARG A 436 9.40 5.29 6.71
C ARG A 436 10.63 4.85 7.49
N THR A 437 11.46 4.03 6.87
CA THR A 437 12.77 3.69 7.44
C THR A 437 13.81 4.71 7.00
N GLU A 438 14.48 5.30 7.96
CA GLU A 438 15.57 6.24 7.73
C GLU A 438 16.90 5.61 8.12
N THR A 439 17.96 6.07 7.45
CA THR A 439 19.33 5.69 7.84
C THR A 439 19.70 6.49 9.08
N PRO A 440 20.33 5.90 10.09
CA PRO A 440 20.87 6.64 11.21
C PRO A 440 21.73 7.80 10.71
N GLY A 441 21.61 8.95 11.33
CA GLY A 441 22.27 10.18 10.95
C GLY A 441 22.93 10.86 12.13
N LEU A 442 22.77 12.15 12.21
CA LEU A 442 23.31 12.98 13.29
C LEU A 442 22.23 13.42 14.29
N ASP A 443 21.04 12.82 14.22
CA ASP A 443 19.98 13.12 15.16
C ASP A 443 20.40 12.68 16.59
N PRO A 444 20.15 13.50 17.62
CA PRO A 444 20.48 13.15 19.01
C PRO A 444 19.82 11.86 19.51
N SER A 445 18.74 11.40 18.89
CA SER A 445 18.07 10.13 19.21
C SER A 445 18.76 8.91 18.60
N ASP A 446 19.64 9.10 17.61
CA ASP A 446 20.42 8.02 17.03
C ASP A 446 21.50 7.51 18.01
N ARG A 447 21.85 6.24 17.89
CA ARG A 447 22.89 5.63 18.72
C ARG A 447 24.24 6.35 18.50
N PRO A 448 25.01 6.66 19.54
CA PRO A 448 26.28 7.41 19.42
C PRO A 448 27.27 6.80 18.42
N ALA A 449 27.39 5.46 18.38
CA ALA A 449 28.25 4.78 17.43
C ALA A 449 27.80 5.02 15.98
N MET A 450 26.50 5.03 15.72
CA MET A 450 25.97 5.33 14.39
C MET A 450 26.22 6.78 13.99
N GLN A 451 26.04 7.73 14.90
CA GLN A 451 26.41 9.12 14.67
C GLN A 451 27.89 9.27 14.30
N GLU A 452 28.77 8.54 15.01
CA GLU A 452 30.21 8.56 14.73
C GLU A 452 30.53 7.96 13.36
N MET A 453 29.90 6.84 12.99
CA MET A 453 30.05 6.23 11.66
C MET A 453 29.67 7.20 10.55
N VAL A 454 28.59 7.96 10.72
CA VAL A 454 28.14 8.96 9.74
C VAL A 454 29.12 10.14 9.70
N LYS A 455 29.52 10.72 10.86
CA LYS A 455 30.49 11.83 10.91
C LYS A 455 31.82 11.48 10.26
N SER A 456 32.27 10.27 10.48
CA SER A 456 33.55 9.78 9.96
C SER A 456 33.45 9.19 8.54
N GLY A 457 32.28 9.20 7.91
CA GLY A 457 32.02 8.66 6.57
C GLY A 457 32.35 7.16 6.45
N LEU A 458 32.18 6.38 7.53
CA LEU A 458 32.52 4.95 7.55
C LEU A 458 31.50 4.08 6.81
N LEU A 459 30.40 4.65 6.36
CA LEU A 459 29.40 3.98 5.51
C LEU A 459 29.62 4.29 4.02
N ASP A 460 30.53 5.20 3.67
CA ASP A 460 30.82 5.54 2.27
C ASP A 460 31.56 4.39 1.56
N MET A 461 30.93 3.83 0.53
CA MET A 461 31.44 2.74 -0.29
C MET A 461 32.81 3.08 -0.88
N GLN A 462 33.03 4.31 -1.32
CA GLN A 462 34.33 4.74 -1.87
C GLN A 462 35.41 4.74 -0.80
N LYS A 463 35.09 5.19 0.41
CA LYS A 463 36.02 5.18 1.55
C LYS A 463 36.36 3.75 1.97
N LEU A 464 35.35 2.88 2.11
CA LEU A 464 35.54 1.46 2.43
C LEU A 464 36.37 0.73 1.37
N ALA A 465 36.32 1.17 0.11
CA ALA A 465 37.16 0.60 -0.96
C ALA A 465 38.65 1.00 -0.89
N THR A 466 38.96 2.08 -0.18
CA THR A 466 40.32 2.69 -0.20
C THR A 466 41.06 2.68 1.14
N LEU A 467 40.35 2.44 2.25
CA LEU A 467 40.98 2.38 3.57
C LEU A 467 42.05 1.29 3.63
N GLU A 468 43.14 1.58 4.35
CA GLU A 468 44.12 0.57 4.73
C GLU A 468 43.49 -0.50 5.64
N VAL A 469 44.14 -1.66 5.78
CA VAL A 469 43.56 -2.84 6.43
C VAL A 469 43.09 -2.54 7.86
N GLU A 470 44.02 -2.06 8.71
CA GLU A 470 43.69 -1.83 10.12
C GLU A 470 42.59 -0.75 10.30
N PRO A 471 42.66 0.43 9.67
CA PRO A 471 41.56 1.41 9.72
C PRO A 471 40.21 0.88 9.19
N LEU A 472 40.24 -0.01 8.18
CA LEU A 472 39.00 -0.64 7.68
C LEU A 472 38.39 -1.57 8.72
N ILE A 473 39.22 -2.43 9.32
CA ILE A 473 38.79 -3.37 10.35
C ILE A 473 38.24 -2.63 11.58
N ASP A 474 38.93 -1.57 12.01
CA ASP A 474 38.48 -0.71 13.11
C ASP A 474 37.11 -0.08 12.80
N ALA A 475 36.92 0.44 11.59
CA ALA A 475 35.67 1.02 11.13
C ALA A 475 34.50 0.00 11.15
N LEU A 476 34.75 -1.21 10.66
CA LEU A 476 33.75 -2.29 10.66
C LEU A 476 33.43 -2.79 12.08
N ASN A 477 34.40 -2.82 12.97
CA ASN A 477 34.22 -3.21 14.37
C ASN A 477 33.33 -2.22 15.14
N VAL A 478 33.26 -0.94 14.76
CA VAL A 478 32.29 0.00 15.36
C VAL A 478 30.85 -0.55 15.22
N LEU A 479 30.48 -1.03 14.02
CA LEU A 479 29.17 -1.58 13.75
C LEU A 479 28.87 -2.83 14.60
N THR A 480 29.79 -3.79 14.65
CA THR A 480 29.60 -5.06 15.38
C THR A 480 29.59 -4.84 16.88
N LYS A 481 30.43 -3.94 17.40
CA LYS A 481 30.43 -3.59 18.83
C LYS A 481 29.11 -2.94 19.25
N ASP A 482 28.64 -1.95 18.50
CA ASP A 482 27.36 -1.31 18.81
C ASP A 482 26.18 -2.30 18.76
N TYR A 483 26.22 -3.26 17.82
CA TYR A 483 25.21 -4.31 17.75
C TYR A 483 25.26 -5.23 18.99
N LEU A 484 26.45 -5.57 19.50
CA LEU A 484 26.60 -6.35 20.73
C LEU A 484 26.09 -5.60 21.96
N ASP A 485 26.38 -4.30 22.03
CA ASP A 485 25.89 -3.43 23.10
C ASP A 485 24.35 -3.36 23.07
N TRP A 486 23.76 -3.22 21.88
CA TRP A 486 22.30 -3.27 21.70
C TRP A 486 21.69 -4.62 22.15
N ILE A 487 22.32 -5.76 21.79
CA ILE A 487 21.87 -7.08 22.24
C ILE A 487 21.86 -7.14 23.77
N SER A 488 22.89 -6.58 24.41
CA SER A 488 23.00 -6.55 25.89
C SER A 488 21.90 -5.70 26.52
N GLU A 489 21.59 -4.55 25.93
CA GLU A 489 20.49 -3.66 26.35
C GLU A 489 19.13 -4.34 26.22
N GLN A 490 18.88 -5.05 25.10
CA GLN A 490 17.63 -5.80 24.90
C GLN A 490 17.49 -6.92 25.90
N ARG A 491 18.54 -7.69 26.18
CA ARG A 491 18.52 -8.73 27.22
C ARG A 491 18.20 -8.18 28.59
N ALA A 492 18.74 -7.03 28.93
CA ALA A 492 18.45 -6.37 30.21
C ALA A 492 16.99 -5.90 30.33
N SER A 493 16.28 -5.76 29.21
CA SER A 493 14.87 -5.35 29.19
C SER A 493 13.88 -6.53 29.35
N VAL A 494 14.34 -7.77 29.22
CA VAL A 494 13.52 -8.98 29.37
C VAL A 494 13.11 -9.15 30.83
N GLY A 495 11.83 -9.41 31.05
CA GLY A 495 11.24 -9.50 32.40
C GLY A 495 10.95 -8.14 33.08
N ILE A 496 11.35 -7.00 32.42
CA ILE A 496 11.08 -5.64 32.91
C ILE A 496 10.13 -4.91 31.96
N LYS A 497 10.56 -4.72 30.71
CA LYS A 497 9.77 -4.05 29.65
C LYS A 497 9.06 -5.06 28.74
N ILE A 498 9.59 -6.27 28.65
CA ILE A 498 9.05 -7.37 27.86
C ILE A 498 8.68 -8.47 28.84
N THR A 499 7.40 -8.56 29.19
CA THR A 499 6.85 -9.54 30.14
C THR A 499 5.92 -10.50 29.39
N GLY A 500 5.87 -11.76 29.86
CA GLY A 500 5.06 -12.81 29.24
C GLY A 500 5.65 -13.44 27.97
N PHE A 501 6.86 -13.02 27.56
CA PHE A 501 7.58 -13.53 26.39
C PHE A 501 9.07 -13.79 26.68
N GLU A 502 9.40 -14.08 27.94
CA GLU A 502 10.79 -14.20 28.40
C GLU A 502 11.56 -15.26 27.60
N THR A 503 10.97 -16.44 27.41
CA THR A 503 11.58 -17.55 26.65
C THR A 503 11.83 -17.16 25.19
N GLN A 504 10.85 -16.61 24.51
CA GLN A 504 10.97 -16.21 23.09
C GLN A 504 11.95 -15.04 22.92
N SER A 505 11.95 -14.12 23.88
CA SER A 505 12.92 -13.01 23.91
C SER A 505 14.35 -13.53 24.07
N GLN A 506 14.58 -14.52 24.92
CA GLN A 506 15.90 -15.15 25.09
C GLN A 506 16.35 -15.83 23.79
N ILE A 507 15.47 -16.63 23.16
CA ILE A 507 15.74 -17.28 21.88
C ILE A 507 16.09 -16.25 20.80
N ALA A 508 15.33 -15.15 20.71
CA ALA A 508 15.60 -14.08 19.77
C ALA A 508 16.97 -13.43 19.99
N MET A 509 17.34 -13.17 21.26
CA MET A 509 18.63 -12.58 21.59
C MET A 509 19.81 -13.55 21.38
N ASP A 510 19.60 -14.84 21.55
CA ASP A 510 20.61 -15.86 21.23
C ASP A 510 20.87 -15.92 19.72
N ARG A 511 19.81 -15.84 18.89
CA ARG A 511 19.94 -15.71 17.44
C ARG A 511 20.68 -14.42 17.05
N CYS A 512 20.36 -13.29 17.68
CA CYS A 512 21.11 -12.03 17.45
C CYS A 512 22.60 -12.17 17.80
N LYS A 513 22.94 -12.87 18.89
CA LYS A 513 24.33 -13.14 19.28
C LYS A 513 25.04 -14.06 18.29
N GLU A 514 24.34 -15.04 17.73
CA GLU A 514 24.87 -15.88 16.64
C GLU A 514 25.16 -15.04 15.38
N ILE A 515 24.23 -14.17 14.98
CA ILE A 515 24.45 -13.23 13.87
C ILE A 515 25.64 -12.32 14.13
N HIS A 516 25.78 -11.78 15.36
CA HIS A 516 26.95 -10.99 15.74
C HIS A 516 28.25 -11.80 15.56
N SER A 517 28.28 -13.06 15.99
CA SER A 517 29.45 -13.94 15.80
C SER A 517 29.79 -14.16 14.32
N ARG A 518 28.76 -14.34 13.47
CA ARG A 518 28.95 -14.47 12.01
C ARG A 518 29.45 -13.17 11.37
N LEU A 519 28.97 -12.01 11.83
CA LEU A 519 29.47 -10.70 11.38
C LEU A 519 30.95 -10.52 11.73
N GLN A 520 31.35 -10.89 12.97
CA GLN A 520 32.74 -10.81 13.39
C GLN A 520 33.64 -11.73 12.55
N LYS A 521 33.18 -12.97 12.26
CA LYS A 521 33.89 -13.87 11.33
C LYS A 521 34.06 -13.27 9.94
N GLY A 522 33.06 -12.50 9.47
CA GLY A 522 33.14 -11.75 8.21
C GLY A 522 34.29 -10.74 8.22
N ILE A 523 34.42 -9.95 9.29
CA ILE A 523 35.50 -8.98 9.50
C ILE A 523 36.85 -9.69 9.61
N ASP A 524 36.91 -10.77 10.41
CA ASP A 524 38.15 -11.56 10.54
C ASP A 524 38.57 -12.17 9.20
N THR A 525 37.63 -12.60 8.36
CA THR A 525 37.92 -13.09 7.01
C THR A 525 38.54 -12.00 6.14
N LEU A 526 38.04 -10.76 6.22
CA LEU A 526 38.65 -9.63 5.48
C LEU A 526 40.05 -9.32 5.99
N LYS A 527 40.33 -9.47 7.28
CA LYS A 527 41.63 -9.26 7.88
C LYS A 527 42.66 -10.33 7.46
N LEU A 528 42.24 -11.58 7.37
CA LEU A 528 43.12 -12.75 7.18
C LEU A 528 43.22 -13.22 5.73
N ASN A 529 42.31 -12.81 4.83
CA ASN A 529 42.25 -13.27 3.46
C ASN A 529 42.35 -12.09 2.47
N GLU A 530 43.54 -11.93 1.90
CA GLU A 530 43.84 -10.83 0.97
C GLU A 530 42.92 -10.80 -0.26
N LYS A 531 42.48 -11.98 -0.78
CA LYS A 531 41.56 -12.05 -1.92
C LYS A 531 40.17 -11.62 -1.51
N ALA A 532 39.72 -11.98 -0.30
CA ALA A 532 38.44 -11.54 0.22
C ALA A 532 38.44 -10.01 0.44
N LEU A 533 39.53 -9.46 0.98
CA LEU A 533 39.68 -8.02 1.13
C LEU A 533 39.64 -7.29 -0.22
N ALA A 534 40.42 -7.79 -1.21
CA ALA A 534 40.43 -7.22 -2.56
C ALA A 534 39.04 -7.28 -3.23
N ALA A 535 38.32 -8.41 -3.07
CA ALA A 535 36.96 -8.55 -3.57
C ALA A 535 35.98 -7.62 -2.88
N PHE A 536 36.12 -7.41 -1.56
CA PHE A 536 35.32 -6.46 -0.79
C PHE A 536 35.54 -5.01 -1.28
N ARG A 537 36.77 -4.61 -1.45
CA ARG A 537 37.12 -3.29 -1.98
C ARG A 537 36.57 -3.08 -3.40
N PHE A 538 36.72 -4.08 -4.26
CA PHE A 538 36.17 -4.04 -5.61
C PHE A 538 34.63 -3.94 -5.61
N ALA A 539 33.94 -4.72 -4.78
CA ALA A 539 32.48 -4.67 -4.65
C ALA A 539 31.99 -3.29 -4.20
N ASN A 540 32.67 -2.69 -3.21
CA ASN A 540 32.37 -1.33 -2.76
C ASN A 540 32.55 -0.30 -3.87
N LYS A 541 33.65 -0.36 -4.61
CA LYS A 541 33.95 0.53 -5.75
C LYS A 541 32.91 0.37 -6.86
N ALA A 542 32.51 -0.88 -7.17
CA ALA A 542 31.49 -1.19 -8.19
C ALA A 542 30.10 -0.65 -7.77
N MET A 543 29.71 -0.83 -6.51
CA MET A 543 28.45 -0.33 -5.98
C MET A 543 28.40 1.20 -5.96
N ALA A 544 29.49 1.88 -5.54
CA ALA A 544 29.60 3.34 -5.61
C ALA A 544 29.41 3.84 -7.05
N THR A 545 30.14 3.24 -7.99
CA THR A 545 30.10 3.60 -9.42
C THR A 545 28.71 3.39 -10.00
N GLN A 546 28.09 2.23 -9.73
CA GLN A 546 26.73 1.91 -10.18
C GLN A 546 25.72 2.94 -9.65
N ARG A 547 25.80 3.28 -8.37
CA ARG A 547 24.88 4.19 -7.72
C ARG A 547 24.95 5.60 -8.29
N VAL A 548 26.15 6.17 -8.37
CA VAL A 548 26.40 7.51 -8.91
C VAL A 548 25.93 7.61 -10.37
N ARG A 549 26.29 6.63 -11.20
CA ARG A 549 25.91 6.61 -12.62
C ARG A 549 24.41 6.42 -12.84
N SER A 550 23.76 5.62 -11.99
CA SER A 550 22.31 5.44 -12.07
C SER A 550 21.55 6.73 -11.73
N LEU A 551 21.98 7.47 -10.72
CA LEU A 551 21.39 8.76 -10.35
C LEU A 551 21.60 9.80 -11.46
N TYR A 552 22.81 9.89 -11.98
CA TYR A 552 23.12 10.76 -13.13
C TYR A 552 22.25 10.44 -14.34
N ALA A 553 22.14 9.16 -14.72
CA ALA A 553 21.34 8.74 -15.85
C ALA A 553 19.83 9.03 -15.65
N LEU A 554 19.34 8.96 -14.40
CA LEU A 554 17.97 9.33 -14.07
C LEU A 554 17.74 10.84 -14.25
N ALA A 555 18.64 11.68 -13.75
CA ALA A 555 18.58 13.13 -13.89
C ALA A 555 18.61 13.55 -15.37
N LYS A 556 19.51 12.95 -16.16
CA LYS A 556 19.57 13.22 -17.61
C LYS A 556 18.28 12.81 -18.35
N ARG A 557 17.65 11.70 -17.99
CA ARG A 557 16.34 11.31 -18.56
C ARG A 557 15.22 12.28 -18.22
N ARG A 558 15.32 13.00 -17.09
CA ARG A 558 14.40 14.07 -16.70
C ARG A 558 14.70 15.41 -17.35
N GLY A 559 15.75 15.48 -18.18
CA GLY A 559 16.17 16.72 -18.84
C GLY A 559 16.94 17.69 -17.95
N GLU A 560 17.42 17.23 -16.79
CA GLU A 560 18.20 18.07 -15.86
C GLU A 560 19.59 18.36 -16.44
N ASP A 561 20.01 19.63 -16.40
CA ASP A 561 21.37 20.01 -16.77
C ASP A 561 22.31 19.81 -15.59
N THR A 562 23.02 18.67 -15.60
CA THR A 562 23.84 18.21 -14.48
C THR A 562 25.05 17.41 -14.98
N THR A 563 26.08 17.26 -14.11
CA THR A 563 27.28 16.47 -14.38
C THR A 563 27.33 15.27 -13.46
N ILE A 564 28.15 14.27 -13.81
CA ILE A 564 28.29 13.05 -12.99
C ILE A 564 28.93 13.34 -11.63
N GLU A 565 29.83 14.31 -11.58
CA GLU A 565 30.56 14.71 -10.36
C GLU A 565 29.60 15.27 -9.31
N SER A 566 28.51 15.91 -9.72
CA SER A 566 27.51 16.42 -8.79
C SER A 566 26.77 15.32 -8.02
N PHE A 567 26.81 14.09 -8.52
CA PHE A 567 26.23 12.92 -7.85
C PHE A 567 27.27 12.09 -7.09
N ASP A 568 28.57 12.33 -7.32
CA ASP A 568 29.66 11.59 -6.65
C ASP A 568 29.96 12.17 -5.25
N ILE A 569 28.93 12.14 -4.41
CA ILE A 569 28.99 12.61 -3.02
C ILE A 569 28.65 11.47 -2.06
N GLU A 570 29.16 11.54 -0.85
CA GLU A 570 29.01 10.53 0.20
C GLU A 570 27.55 10.11 0.39
N LYS A 571 26.61 11.05 0.48
CA LYS A 571 25.18 10.79 0.66
C LYS A 571 24.60 9.83 -0.40
N ASN A 572 25.11 9.87 -1.62
CA ASN A 572 24.61 9.08 -2.73
C ASN A 572 25.22 7.68 -2.80
N ARG A 573 26.35 7.43 -2.16
CA ARG A 573 27.10 6.16 -2.21
C ARG A 573 27.36 5.55 -0.83
N SER A 574 26.57 5.94 0.18
CA SER A 574 26.63 5.34 1.52
C SER A 574 25.78 4.09 1.63
N TRP A 575 26.32 3.08 2.30
CA TRP A 575 25.55 1.94 2.77
C TRP A 575 24.56 2.34 3.88
N ARG A 576 23.43 1.67 3.93
CA ARG A 576 22.69 1.57 5.18
C ARG A 576 23.35 0.51 6.07
N PRO A 577 23.40 0.66 7.40
CA PRO A 577 24.07 -0.29 8.28
C PRO A 577 23.69 -1.75 8.04
N PHE A 578 22.40 -2.06 7.85
CA PHE A 578 21.94 -3.42 7.60
C PHE A 578 22.43 -4.00 6.26
N GLN A 579 22.63 -3.17 5.24
CA GLN A 579 23.15 -3.61 3.93
C GLN A 579 24.60 -4.03 4.03
N LEU A 580 25.40 -3.23 4.74
CA LEU A 580 26.81 -3.56 5.02
C LEU A 580 26.90 -4.80 5.90
N ALA A 581 26.07 -4.90 6.94
CA ALA A 581 25.99 -6.08 7.81
C ALA A 581 25.64 -7.35 7.02
N PHE A 582 24.67 -7.29 6.10
CA PHE A 582 24.30 -8.43 5.26
C PHE A 582 25.43 -8.89 4.35
N LEU A 583 26.20 -7.96 3.80
CA LEU A 583 27.40 -8.27 3.04
C LEU A 583 28.45 -8.97 3.92
N LEU A 584 28.77 -8.41 5.11
CA LEU A 584 29.75 -8.98 6.03
C LEU A 584 29.36 -10.39 6.49
N LEU A 585 28.08 -10.62 6.78
CA LEU A 585 27.54 -11.92 7.17
C LEU A 585 27.81 -13.00 6.12
N SER A 586 27.77 -12.64 4.84
CA SER A 586 27.89 -13.56 3.70
C SER A 586 29.35 -13.85 3.32
N ILE A 587 30.31 -13.01 3.72
CA ILE A 587 31.71 -13.10 3.29
C ILE A 587 32.38 -14.45 3.58
N PRO A 588 32.29 -15.03 4.82
CA PRO A 588 33.00 -16.27 5.11
C PRO A 588 32.61 -17.42 4.20
N SER A 589 31.29 -17.65 4.03
CA SER A 589 30.79 -18.75 3.22
C SER A 589 30.97 -18.54 1.71
N LEU A 590 31.12 -17.29 1.24
CA LEU A 590 31.41 -16.95 -0.16
C LEU A 590 32.93 -17.05 -0.45
N ALA A 591 33.77 -16.73 0.54
CA ALA A 591 35.22 -16.79 0.39
C ALA A 591 35.77 -18.22 0.54
N ASP A 592 35.10 -19.08 1.34
CA ASP A 592 35.50 -20.47 1.53
C ASP A 592 34.40 -21.43 1.08
N PRO A 593 34.56 -22.14 -0.05
CA PRO A 593 33.59 -23.16 -0.50
C PRO A 593 33.34 -24.29 0.49
N ASN A 594 34.25 -24.53 1.41
CA ASN A 594 34.16 -25.59 2.43
C ASN A 594 33.65 -25.07 3.79
N HIS A 595 33.22 -23.82 3.84
CA HIS A 595 32.67 -23.24 5.08
C HIS A 595 31.46 -24.02 5.59
N SER A 596 31.36 -24.20 6.91
CA SER A 596 30.29 -24.98 7.56
C SER A 596 28.89 -24.49 7.18
N ASP A 597 28.69 -23.18 7.06
CA ASP A 597 27.39 -22.57 6.70
C ASP A 597 26.93 -22.93 5.27
N ARG A 598 27.79 -23.59 4.48
CA ARG A 598 27.56 -23.89 3.07
C ARG A 598 27.50 -25.39 2.77
N VAL A 599 28.40 -26.19 3.35
CA VAL A 599 28.64 -27.57 2.91
C VAL A 599 27.90 -28.61 3.74
N GLN A 600 27.38 -28.27 4.91
CA GLN A 600 26.66 -29.23 5.75
C GLN A 600 25.18 -29.27 5.32
N PRO A 601 24.69 -30.42 4.79
CA PRO A 601 23.34 -30.49 4.21
C PRO A 601 22.22 -30.13 5.21
N VAL A 602 22.46 -30.37 6.49
CA VAL A 602 21.46 -30.13 7.55
C VAL A 602 21.63 -28.75 8.19
N ASN A 603 22.84 -28.19 8.18
CA ASN A 603 23.18 -26.94 8.90
C ASN A 603 23.55 -25.80 7.96
N ALA A 604 23.41 -25.96 6.64
CA ALA A 604 23.61 -24.87 5.70
C ALA A 604 22.58 -23.76 5.92
N TYR A 605 23.06 -22.51 5.95
CA TYR A 605 22.18 -21.37 6.18
C TYR A 605 21.52 -20.87 4.91
N ALA A 606 20.23 -20.57 5.03
CA ALA A 606 19.48 -19.69 4.13
C ALA A 606 19.20 -18.40 4.88
N ASP A 607 19.86 -17.32 4.53
CA ASP A 607 19.69 -16.03 5.20
C ASP A 607 18.49 -15.28 4.63
N LEU A 608 17.51 -14.96 5.49
CA LEU A 608 16.37 -14.13 5.15
C LEU A 608 16.61 -12.68 5.58
N LEU A 609 16.69 -11.78 4.59
CA LEU A 609 16.74 -10.35 4.85
C LEU A 609 15.31 -9.79 4.90
N TRP A 610 14.76 -9.71 6.11
CA TRP A 610 13.47 -9.09 6.34
C TRP A 610 13.64 -7.60 6.63
N PHE A 611 13.15 -6.77 5.71
CA PHE A 611 13.15 -5.32 5.84
C PHE A 611 11.93 -4.73 5.11
N PRO A 612 11.35 -3.62 5.57
CA PRO A 612 10.20 -3.00 4.91
C PRO A 612 10.44 -2.73 3.43
N THR A 613 9.37 -2.72 2.64
CA THR A 613 9.41 -2.36 1.22
C THR A 613 9.95 -0.94 1.06
N GLY A 614 10.81 -0.73 0.06
CA GLY A 614 11.50 0.56 -0.13
C GLY A 614 12.73 0.77 0.78
N GLY A 615 13.01 -0.14 1.71
CA GLY A 615 14.17 -0.04 2.63
C GLY A 615 15.55 -0.22 1.99
N GLY A 616 15.64 -0.58 0.69
CA GLY A 616 16.93 -0.72 -0.01
C GLY A 616 17.52 -2.14 0.04
N LYS A 617 16.70 -3.17 0.16
CA LYS A 617 17.14 -4.59 0.14
C LYS A 617 17.93 -4.94 -1.12
N THR A 618 17.56 -4.37 -2.26
CA THR A 618 18.22 -4.68 -3.55
C THR A 618 19.70 -4.30 -3.55
N GLU A 619 20.08 -3.19 -2.93
CA GLU A 619 21.48 -2.79 -2.80
C GLU A 619 22.29 -3.82 -2.00
N ALA A 620 21.72 -4.38 -0.94
CA ALA A 620 22.37 -5.46 -0.18
C ALA A 620 22.65 -6.69 -1.07
N TYR A 621 21.64 -7.14 -1.84
CA TYR A 621 21.82 -8.27 -2.76
C TYR A 621 22.81 -8.00 -3.88
N LEU A 622 22.80 -6.78 -4.44
CA LEU A 622 23.76 -6.37 -5.45
C LEU A 622 25.17 -6.30 -4.89
N GLY A 623 25.36 -5.84 -3.65
CA GLY A 623 26.64 -5.85 -2.96
C GLY A 623 27.20 -7.27 -2.78
N VAL A 624 26.37 -8.20 -2.31
CA VAL A 624 26.71 -9.62 -2.18
C VAL A 624 27.03 -10.23 -3.55
N ALA A 625 26.26 -9.90 -4.60
CA ALA A 625 26.52 -10.37 -5.96
C ALA A 625 27.86 -9.85 -6.50
N ALA A 626 28.16 -8.56 -6.30
CA ALA A 626 29.43 -7.98 -6.71
C ALA A 626 30.62 -8.66 -6.01
N PHE A 627 30.53 -8.87 -4.69
CA PHE A 627 31.53 -9.59 -3.92
C PHE A 627 31.70 -11.04 -4.44
N THR A 628 30.60 -11.76 -4.64
CA THR A 628 30.61 -13.14 -5.11
C THR A 628 31.31 -13.28 -6.45
N MET A 629 31.00 -12.42 -7.41
CA MET A 629 31.61 -12.46 -8.73
C MET A 629 33.09 -12.09 -8.66
N ALA A 630 33.47 -11.11 -7.83
CA ALA A 630 34.88 -10.69 -7.66
C ALA A 630 35.71 -11.78 -7.01
N ILE A 631 35.26 -12.33 -5.85
CA ILE A 631 36.04 -13.35 -5.12
C ILE A 631 36.23 -14.62 -5.96
N ARG A 632 35.22 -15.06 -6.70
CA ARG A 632 35.36 -16.19 -7.63
C ARG A 632 36.45 -15.98 -8.66
N ARG A 633 36.49 -14.80 -9.30
CA ARG A 633 37.52 -14.45 -10.28
C ARG A 633 38.91 -14.43 -9.67
N MET A 634 39.06 -13.79 -8.49
CA MET A 634 40.36 -13.68 -7.81
C MET A 634 40.87 -15.02 -7.26
N GLN A 635 39.98 -15.95 -6.94
CA GLN A 635 40.35 -17.30 -6.49
C GLN A 635 40.84 -18.18 -7.65
N GLY A 636 40.31 -17.97 -8.86
CA GLY A 636 40.68 -18.75 -10.04
C GLY A 636 40.25 -20.21 -9.94
N ASN A 637 41.19 -21.16 -9.98
CA ASN A 637 40.92 -22.58 -9.81
C ASN A 637 40.90 -22.94 -8.32
N LEU A 638 39.76 -23.43 -7.84
CA LEU A 638 39.53 -23.79 -6.44
C LEU A 638 38.86 -25.15 -6.35
N GLY A 639 39.49 -26.11 -5.68
CA GLY A 639 38.98 -27.46 -5.52
C GLY A 639 38.73 -28.20 -6.85
N GLY A 640 39.50 -27.93 -7.90
CA GLY A 640 39.34 -28.53 -9.23
C GLY A 640 38.32 -27.84 -10.13
N TYR A 641 37.65 -26.78 -9.67
CA TYR A 641 36.71 -26.00 -10.44
C TYR A 641 37.29 -24.68 -10.91
N ASP A 642 37.17 -24.36 -12.20
CA ASP A 642 37.52 -23.05 -12.75
C ASP A 642 36.45 -22.03 -12.39
N SER A 643 36.77 -21.16 -11.43
CA SER A 643 35.85 -20.11 -10.94
C SER A 643 35.81 -18.89 -11.87
N SER A 644 36.64 -18.84 -12.93
CA SER A 644 36.67 -17.75 -13.89
C SER A 644 35.46 -17.72 -14.80
N ARG A 645 34.78 -18.84 -14.96
CA ARG A 645 33.63 -19.05 -15.85
C ARG A 645 32.40 -19.62 -15.11
N GLY A 646 31.31 -19.70 -15.82
CA GLY A 646 30.07 -20.26 -15.32
C GLY A 646 29.21 -19.27 -14.53
N LEU A 647 28.08 -19.75 -14.07
CA LEU A 647 27.09 -18.98 -13.36
C LEU A 647 27.55 -18.69 -11.92
N ALA A 648 27.63 -17.41 -11.55
CA ALA A 648 28.03 -16.98 -10.22
C ALA A 648 26.82 -16.71 -9.31
N VAL A 649 25.77 -16.10 -9.85
CA VAL A 649 24.58 -15.65 -9.10
C VAL A 649 23.33 -15.95 -9.91
N ILE A 650 22.29 -16.46 -9.24
CA ILE A 650 20.92 -16.58 -9.76
C ILE A 650 20.04 -15.65 -8.95
N MET A 651 19.39 -14.69 -9.62
CA MET A 651 18.38 -13.82 -9.02
C MET A 651 17.00 -14.24 -9.53
N ARG A 652 16.12 -14.66 -8.62
CA ARG A 652 14.77 -15.12 -8.95
C ARG A 652 13.70 -14.18 -8.42
N TYR A 653 12.77 -13.83 -9.27
CA TYR A 653 11.60 -13.00 -8.93
C TYR A 653 10.32 -13.67 -9.42
N THR A 654 9.23 -13.44 -8.71
CA THR A 654 7.91 -14.04 -9.00
C THR A 654 7.07 -13.20 -9.95
N LEU A 655 7.27 -11.87 -9.97
CA LEU A 655 6.47 -10.94 -10.77
C LEU A 655 7.28 -10.40 -11.97
N ARG A 656 6.70 -10.50 -13.17
CA ARG A 656 7.33 -10.11 -14.45
C ARG A 656 7.81 -8.65 -14.49
N LEU A 657 6.97 -7.71 -14.05
CA LEU A 657 7.33 -6.27 -14.02
C LEU A 657 8.52 -5.99 -13.10
N LEU A 658 8.54 -6.63 -11.92
CA LEU A 658 9.67 -6.52 -10.99
C LEU A 658 10.94 -7.14 -11.56
N THR A 659 10.82 -8.22 -12.33
CA THR A 659 11.96 -8.87 -12.98
C THR A 659 12.69 -7.92 -13.92
N LEU A 660 12.00 -7.19 -14.78
CA LEU A 660 12.61 -6.22 -15.69
C LEU A 660 13.30 -5.08 -14.95
N GLN A 661 12.66 -4.51 -13.94
CA GLN A 661 13.26 -3.44 -13.14
C GLN A 661 14.51 -3.90 -12.39
N GLN A 662 14.50 -5.10 -11.81
CA GLN A 662 15.64 -5.65 -11.10
C GLN A 662 16.76 -6.06 -12.07
N PHE A 663 16.41 -6.57 -13.25
CA PHE A 663 17.37 -6.84 -14.30
C PHE A 663 18.12 -5.57 -14.74
N GLN A 664 17.42 -4.46 -14.94
CA GLN A 664 18.05 -3.17 -15.28
C GLN A 664 19.05 -2.72 -14.20
N ARG A 665 18.68 -2.87 -12.92
CA ARG A 665 19.56 -2.52 -11.78
C ARG A 665 20.81 -3.42 -11.73
N ALA A 666 20.61 -4.72 -11.90
CA ALA A 666 21.71 -5.68 -11.98
C ALA A 666 22.61 -5.43 -13.20
N THR A 667 22.03 -5.09 -14.36
CA THR A 667 22.79 -4.72 -15.56
C THR A 667 23.67 -3.49 -15.30
N ALA A 668 23.15 -2.47 -14.61
CA ALA A 668 23.96 -1.29 -14.27
C ALA A 668 25.18 -1.66 -13.38
N LEU A 669 25.00 -2.62 -12.44
CA LEU A 669 26.10 -3.14 -11.63
C LEU A 669 27.12 -3.90 -12.50
N ILE A 670 26.66 -4.81 -13.37
CA ILE A 670 27.54 -5.59 -14.25
C ILE A 670 28.35 -4.66 -15.17
N CYS A 671 27.72 -3.61 -15.72
CA CYS A 671 28.43 -2.60 -16.51
C CYS A 671 29.49 -1.86 -15.69
N ALA A 672 29.19 -1.49 -14.43
CA ALA A 672 30.15 -0.85 -13.56
C ALA A 672 31.35 -1.77 -13.26
N MET A 673 31.06 -3.04 -12.91
CA MET A 673 32.11 -4.05 -12.66
C MET A 673 32.98 -4.28 -13.89
N GLU A 674 32.40 -4.36 -15.09
CA GLU A 674 33.14 -4.60 -16.33
C GLU A 674 34.01 -3.40 -16.69
N VAL A 675 33.57 -2.18 -16.49
CA VAL A 675 34.41 -0.97 -16.67
C VAL A 675 35.60 -1.02 -15.73
N LEU A 676 35.38 -1.30 -14.45
CA LEU A 676 36.46 -1.40 -13.47
C LEU A 676 37.46 -2.55 -13.77
N ARG A 677 36.95 -3.70 -14.27
CA ARG A 677 37.79 -4.80 -14.70
C ARG A 677 38.69 -4.40 -15.88
N ARG A 678 38.14 -3.70 -16.87
CA ARG A 678 38.92 -3.20 -18.03
C ARG A 678 39.96 -2.17 -17.63
N GLU A 679 39.60 -1.27 -16.70
CA GLU A 679 40.58 -0.33 -16.13
C GLU A 679 41.70 -1.05 -15.41
N ALA A 680 41.41 -2.08 -14.61
CA ALA A 680 42.41 -2.91 -13.94
C ALA A 680 43.34 -3.60 -14.95
N LEU A 681 42.79 -4.23 -16.00
CA LEU A 681 43.56 -4.84 -17.08
C LEU A 681 44.48 -3.85 -17.81
N ASN A 682 44.00 -2.65 -18.10
CA ASN A 682 44.79 -1.59 -18.75
C ASN A 682 45.94 -1.15 -17.85
N ASN A 683 45.80 -1.26 -16.54
CA ASN A 683 46.83 -0.98 -15.55
C ASN A 683 47.71 -2.21 -15.21
N GLY A 684 47.55 -3.32 -15.94
CA GLY A 684 48.33 -4.55 -15.76
C GLY A 684 47.82 -5.48 -14.65
N ASP A 685 46.71 -5.17 -14.00
CA ASP A 685 46.10 -6.04 -12.99
C ASP A 685 45.15 -7.06 -13.66
N VAL A 686 45.53 -8.33 -13.63
CA VAL A 686 44.80 -9.47 -14.19
C VAL A 686 44.01 -10.25 -13.15
N SER A 687 43.90 -9.76 -11.92
CA SER A 687 43.27 -10.47 -10.78
C SER A 687 41.82 -10.82 -11.01
N LEU A 688 41.09 -10.01 -11.80
CA LEU A 688 39.69 -10.23 -12.18
C LEU A 688 39.52 -11.09 -13.44
N GLY A 689 40.62 -11.59 -14.01
CA GLY A 689 40.61 -12.44 -15.21
C GLY A 689 40.32 -11.69 -16.51
N LEU A 690 40.47 -12.41 -17.64
CA LEU A 690 40.30 -11.86 -18.99
C LEU A 690 38.83 -11.88 -19.46
N GLU A 691 38.04 -12.81 -18.94
CA GLU A 691 36.63 -12.98 -19.33
C GLU A 691 35.76 -11.80 -18.81
N PRO A 692 34.86 -11.25 -19.63
CA PRO A 692 33.97 -10.17 -19.19
C PRO A 692 32.97 -10.65 -18.14
N PHE A 693 32.50 -9.71 -17.32
CA PHE A 693 31.27 -9.93 -16.51
C PHE A 693 30.07 -9.84 -17.43
N THR A 694 29.19 -10.82 -17.34
CA THR A 694 27.98 -10.91 -18.18
C THR A 694 26.74 -11.12 -17.34
N ILE A 695 25.59 -10.76 -17.89
CA ILE A 695 24.27 -10.97 -17.30
C ILE A 695 23.33 -11.51 -18.36
N GLY A 696 22.46 -12.46 -18.00
CA GLY A 696 21.41 -12.97 -18.83
C GLY A 696 20.05 -12.86 -18.14
N LEU A 697 19.00 -12.67 -18.92
CA LEU A 697 17.61 -12.67 -18.45
C LEU A 697 16.94 -13.97 -18.96
N TRP A 698 16.44 -14.75 -18.00
CA TRP A 698 15.63 -15.93 -18.33
C TRP A 698 14.16 -15.63 -18.04
N VAL A 699 13.38 -15.55 -19.08
CA VAL A 699 11.93 -15.30 -19.07
C VAL A 699 11.22 -16.39 -19.87
N GLY A 700 9.89 -16.51 -19.70
CA GLY A 700 9.11 -17.58 -20.29
C GLY A 700 9.20 -17.69 -21.82
N ASN A 701 8.69 -18.79 -22.39
CA ASN A 701 8.85 -19.21 -23.80
C ASN A 701 8.35 -18.20 -24.84
N LYS A 702 7.49 -17.27 -24.46
CA LYS A 702 7.04 -16.18 -25.37
C LYS A 702 8.15 -15.20 -25.75
N VAL A 703 9.20 -15.11 -24.93
CA VAL A 703 10.28 -14.13 -25.08
C VAL A 703 11.65 -14.83 -25.22
N THR A 704 11.80 -16.00 -24.62
CA THR A 704 13.03 -16.80 -24.70
C THR A 704 12.77 -18.05 -25.53
N PRO A 705 13.53 -18.31 -26.62
CA PRO A 705 13.38 -19.52 -27.40
C PRO A 705 13.50 -20.79 -26.56
N GLY A 706 12.55 -21.70 -26.68
CA GLY A 706 12.50 -22.96 -25.92
C GLY A 706 13.35 -24.07 -26.52
N SER A 707 13.83 -23.90 -27.76
CA SER A 707 14.64 -24.88 -28.48
C SER A 707 15.80 -24.23 -29.23
N THR A 708 16.82 -25.03 -29.58
CA THR A 708 17.97 -24.55 -30.35
C THR A 708 17.53 -24.04 -31.74
N GLU A 709 16.53 -24.64 -32.34
CA GLU A 709 16.00 -24.24 -33.64
C GLU A 709 15.26 -22.89 -33.59
N GLU A 710 14.46 -22.66 -32.54
CA GLU A 710 13.82 -21.37 -32.29
C GLU A 710 14.88 -20.28 -31.99
N SER A 711 15.94 -20.62 -31.26
CA SER A 711 17.05 -19.71 -30.99
C SER A 711 17.77 -19.30 -32.29
N HIS A 712 18.04 -20.25 -33.19
CA HIS A 712 18.63 -19.94 -34.51
C HIS A 712 17.72 -19.01 -35.32
N ARG A 713 16.42 -19.29 -35.34
CA ARG A 713 15.44 -18.46 -36.03
C ARG A 713 15.40 -17.04 -35.45
N ALA A 714 15.38 -16.91 -34.13
CA ALA A 714 15.37 -15.61 -33.45
C ALA A 714 16.64 -14.78 -33.77
N ILE A 715 17.80 -15.45 -33.88
CA ILE A 715 19.06 -14.81 -34.26
C ILE A 715 19.04 -14.38 -35.73
N GLU A 716 18.50 -15.19 -36.62
CA GLU A 716 18.35 -14.82 -38.02
C GLU A 716 17.39 -13.65 -38.23
N ASP A 717 16.27 -13.65 -37.55
CA ASP A 717 15.28 -12.56 -37.57
C ASP A 717 15.90 -11.25 -37.03
N ALA A 718 16.65 -11.31 -35.92
CA ALA A 718 17.37 -10.16 -35.37
C ALA A 718 18.43 -9.58 -36.33
N ARG A 719 19.07 -10.43 -37.13
CA ARG A 719 20.05 -10.04 -38.16
C ARG A 719 19.40 -9.44 -39.41
N ASN A 720 18.13 -9.73 -39.65
CA ASN A 720 17.38 -9.32 -40.86
C ASN A 720 16.08 -8.56 -40.48
N PRO A 721 16.17 -7.35 -39.90
CA PRO A 721 15.01 -6.63 -39.35
C PRO A 721 13.95 -6.16 -40.35
N GLY A 722 14.13 -6.45 -41.66
CA GLY A 722 13.19 -6.10 -42.72
C GLY A 722 12.06 -7.07 -43.01
N LYS A 723 12.04 -8.25 -42.35
CA LYS A 723 10.92 -9.23 -42.45
C LYS A 723 10.04 -9.06 -41.22
N ASN A 724 8.80 -8.60 -41.45
CA ASN A 724 7.76 -8.43 -40.43
C ASN A 724 7.57 -9.68 -39.54
N HIS A 725 8.29 -9.75 -38.47
CA HIS A 725 7.94 -10.62 -37.35
C HIS A 725 7.95 -9.76 -36.07
N ALA A 726 6.84 -9.72 -35.36
CA ALA A 726 6.74 -9.17 -34.03
C ALA A 726 7.78 -9.91 -33.17
N GLY A 727 8.93 -9.27 -32.94
CA GLY A 727 10.13 -9.92 -32.47
C GLY A 727 9.98 -10.44 -31.06
N THR A 728 10.29 -11.69 -30.89
CA THR A 728 10.87 -12.18 -29.66
C THR A 728 12.21 -11.48 -29.49
N ALA A 729 12.30 -10.54 -28.57
CA ALA A 729 13.56 -9.89 -28.24
C ALA A 729 14.54 -10.94 -27.70
N SER A 730 15.63 -11.11 -28.40
CA SER A 730 16.79 -11.90 -27.95
C SER A 730 17.47 -11.24 -26.77
#